data_b0c1ecc6cf141d87bdca5621e54345d3
#
_entry.id   b0c1ecc6cf141d87bdca5621e54345d3
#
_cell.length_a   1.000
_cell.length_b   1.000
_cell.length_c   1.000
_cell.angle_alpha   90.00
_cell.angle_beta   90.00
_cell.angle_gamma   90.00
#
_symmetry.space_group_name_H-M   'P 1'
#
loop_
_entity.id
_entity.type
_entity.pdbx_description
1 polymer ?
#
loop_
_entity_poly.entity_id
_entity_poly.type
_entity_poly.pdbx_seq_one_letter_code
_entity_poly.pdbx_strand_id
1 'polypeptide(L)'
;MIEVVGYEGSAEFDAAQALKQALAGLWPGIESSPPEEDFIRIAANVKLSGFKVSDVDVVSVGRLRPGRFFVPNKAVKDSDGSIVREKVEVRSFAVAIEEKSHDPAGVRVSGDTVTVRYKSGGRFEWKNATEQNIDQVHAIRGYLGNVGAGSAWVYRALLMSGLDRARSAGTLARGFTGRDFFTALINVNGLRRFDRGYAIRSFNGSEADNALGASIFQEATPTGLDRGRMDKIAARSALAGILASELGTKRIHLRGQGGTGKTILLLQSAVRAYEDYDKRVLVLTYNHALAADIQRLLAMMRIPSAQEGGGVEVRTVMSFTCSWLSKLGILAGEEELLDGRYLELCQEALEYLSSGAIEPSEIERLKSERWLEFEFDSIFVDEAQDWPQAEADLLCMCFGADKISIADGGEQYVRGSPTNWKRGPTKPESLEVVPLKRALRMKSNLARFANQVAETAGLRWSIDDNDQAGGGQILIAQQPYHELPELWERVFESAHERGNRKVDLLHCVLPSSVQGGQVPRSRLAAAFEVAGEQVWDGVAASVRRDFPKSADCLRIVQYQSCRGLEGWVTVLDGLDELWDMKRDEWLREPGAFAASGQTPEEMASQHAWRWVMIALTRPIDTLVITLRDPESGLSKIVRSVGRRNPDFVQNV
;
A
#
# COMPACT_ATOMS: atom_id res chain seq x y z
N MET A 1 16.49 26.00 -2.33
CA MET A 1 16.44 24.87 -3.30
C MET A 1 15.00 24.46 -3.53
N ILE A 2 14.59 24.13 -4.77
CA ILE A 2 13.26 23.57 -5.11
C ILE A 2 13.47 22.25 -5.85
N GLU A 3 13.03 21.14 -5.25
CA GLU A 3 13.08 19.80 -5.85
C GLU A 3 11.69 19.39 -6.33
N VAL A 4 11.62 18.80 -7.51
CA VAL A 4 10.40 18.17 -8.05
C VAL A 4 10.62 16.68 -8.20
N VAL A 5 9.71 15.88 -7.66
CA VAL A 5 9.73 14.42 -7.70
C VAL A 5 8.47 13.95 -8.40
N GLY A 6 8.59 13.03 -9.34
CA GLY A 6 7.45 12.46 -10.08
C GLY A 6 7.86 11.98 -11.46
N TYR A 7 6.88 11.54 -12.24
CA TYR A 7 7.11 10.97 -13.57
C TYR A 7 6.94 12.04 -14.64
N GLU A 8 8.01 12.29 -15.42
CA GLU A 8 7.96 13.16 -16.58
C GLU A 8 6.90 12.69 -17.61
N GLY A 9 6.12 13.64 -18.13
CA GLY A 9 5.10 13.40 -19.15
C GLY A 9 3.70 13.09 -18.59
N SER A 10 3.48 13.22 -17.25
CA SER A 10 2.13 13.27 -16.69
C SER A 10 1.66 14.72 -16.51
N ALA A 11 0.34 14.95 -16.52
CA ALA A 11 -0.25 16.27 -16.29
C ALA A 11 0.10 16.81 -14.89
N GLU A 12 0.17 15.93 -13.91
CA GLU A 12 0.52 16.26 -12.53
C GLU A 12 2.00 16.66 -12.40
N PHE A 13 2.89 16.04 -13.18
CA PHE A 13 4.30 16.45 -13.23
C PHE A 13 4.45 17.81 -13.90
N ASP A 14 3.71 18.08 -14.98
CA ASP A 14 3.68 19.40 -15.61
C ASP A 14 3.14 20.47 -14.65
N ALA A 15 2.13 20.13 -13.86
CA ALA A 15 1.61 20.99 -12.79
C ALA A 15 2.64 21.26 -11.69
N ALA A 16 3.39 20.23 -11.28
CA ALA A 16 4.48 20.37 -10.30
C ALA A 16 5.62 21.26 -10.84
N GLN A 17 5.99 21.10 -12.11
CA GLN A 17 6.98 21.96 -12.79
C GLN A 17 6.50 23.42 -12.92
N ALA A 18 5.22 23.62 -13.24
CA ALA A 18 4.61 24.96 -13.28
C ALA A 18 4.67 25.63 -11.90
N LEU A 19 4.40 24.87 -10.82
CA LEU A 19 4.53 25.37 -9.45
C LEU A 19 5.99 25.74 -9.12
N LYS A 20 6.95 24.90 -9.48
CA LYS A 20 8.38 25.21 -9.33
C LYS A 20 8.73 26.54 -10.01
N GLN A 21 8.36 26.70 -11.27
CA GLN A 21 8.62 27.94 -12.03
C GLN A 21 7.95 29.16 -11.40
N ALA A 22 6.70 29.01 -10.94
CA ALA A 22 5.95 30.07 -10.27
C ALA A 22 6.63 30.53 -8.95
N LEU A 23 7.15 29.59 -8.15
CA LEU A 23 7.85 29.88 -6.90
C LEU A 23 9.23 30.50 -7.16
N ALA A 24 9.99 29.98 -8.12
CA ALA A 24 11.27 30.56 -8.54
C ALA A 24 11.12 31.97 -9.07
N GLY A 25 10.05 32.24 -9.84
CA GLY A 25 9.73 33.59 -10.34
C GLY A 25 9.30 34.57 -9.23
N LEU A 26 8.68 34.07 -8.16
CA LEU A 26 8.29 34.88 -7.00
C LEU A 26 9.49 35.30 -6.16
N TRP A 27 10.43 34.40 -5.96
CA TRP A 27 11.62 34.62 -5.14
C TRP A 27 12.91 34.28 -5.92
N PRO A 28 13.38 35.21 -6.75
CA PRO A 28 14.63 35.04 -7.48
C PRO A 28 15.78 34.62 -6.55
N GLY A 29 16.52 33.60 -6.93
CA GLY A 29 17.64 33.06 -6.13
C GLY A 29 17.24 31.96 -5.13
N ILE A 30 15.96 31.59 -4.99
CA ILE A 30 15.54 30.52 -4.09
C ILE A 30 16.13 29.15 -4.49
N GLU A 31 16.37 28.92 -5.77
CA GLU A 31 16.98 27.68 -6.25
C GLU A 31 18.45 27.55 -5.89
N SER A 32 19.12 28.66 -5.64
CA SER A 32 20.54 28.74 -5.21
C SER A 32 20.68 28.84 -3.69
N SER A 33 19.59 28.90 -2.93
CA SER A 33 19.65 28.95 -1.47
C SER A 33 20.14 27.61 -0.92
N PRO A 34 20.93 27.62 0.19
CA PRO A 34 21.28 26.39 0.89
C PRO A 34 20.04 25.63 1.37
N PRO A 35 20.02 24.28 1.30
CA PRO A 35 18.87 23.49 1.76
C PRO A 35 18.53 23.68 3.25
N GLU A 36 19.50 24.08 4.06
CA GLU A 36 19.32 24.39 5.49
C GLU A 36 18.48 25.66 5.71
N GLU A 37 18.51 26.58 4.74
CA GLU A 37 17.75 27.83 4.76
C GLU A 37 16.39 27.65 4.08
N ASP A 38 16.41 27.52 2.75
CA ASP A 38 15.19 27.43 1.94
C ASP A 38 15.12 26.08 1.24
N PHE A 39 14.13 25.28 1.61
CA PHE A 39 13.93 24.00 0.97
C PHE A 39 12.46 23.78 0.67
N ILE A 40 12.16 23.51 -0.60
CA ILE A 40 10.81 23.19 -1.08
C ILE A 40 10.89 21.87 -1.84
N ARG A 41 10.04 20.93 -1.48
CA ARG A 41 9.80 19.69 -2.23
C ARG A 41 8.41 19.69 -2.79
N ILE A 42 8.31 19.27 -4.04
CA ILE A 42 7.05 19.12 -4.79
C ILE A 42 7.03 17.70 -5.32
N ALA A 43 6.00 16.95 -4.96
CA ALA A 43 5.81 15.60 -5.48
C ALA A 43 4.55 15.53 -6.33
N ALA A 44 4.66 14.98 -7.53
CA ALA A 44 3.54 14.69 -8.41
C ALA A 44 3.12 13.20 -8.29
N ASN A 45 1.84 12.93 -8.51
CA ASN A 45 1.28 11.56 -8.48
C ASN A 45 1.54 10.83 -7.15
N VAL A 46 1.27 11.51 -6.03
CA VAL A 46 1.50 10.99 -4.69
C VAL A 46 0.50 9.89 -4.37
N LYS A 47 1.01 8.69 -4.09
CA LYS A 47 0.20 7.55 -3.66
C LYS A 47 0.26 7.39 -2.14
N LEU A 48 -0.91 7.38 -1.49
CA LEU A 48 -1.07 7.24 -0.05
C LEU A 48 -1.81 5.96 0.27
N SER A 49 -1.18 5.04 0.98
CA SER A 49 -1.81 3.80 1.42
C SER A 49 -2.51 3.98 2.77
N GLY A 50 -3.72 3.42 2.90
CA GLY A 50 -4.45 3.39 4.17
C GLY A 50 -5.19 4.69 4.53
N PHE A 51 -5.39 5.60 3.58
CA PHE A 51 -6.21 6.80 3.73
C PHE A 51 -7.46 6.72 2.85
N LYS A 52 -8.48 7.52 3.18
CA LYS A 52 -9.74 7.60 2.41
C LYS A 52 -9.49 7.94 0.94
N VAL A 53 -8.52 8.81 0.68
CA VAL A 53 -8.00 9.12 -0.66
C VAL A 53 -6.60 8.56 -0.77
N SER A 54 -6.39 7.70 -1.72
CA SER A 54 -5.10 7.05 -1.97
C SER A 54 -4.21 7.81 -2.96
N ASP A 55 -4.75 8.84 -3.61
CA ASP A 55 -4.12 9.55 -4.72
C ASP A 55 -4.21 11.07 -4.54
N VAL A 56 -3.08 11.76 -4.68
CA VAL A 56 -3.02 13.23 -4.64
C VAL A 56 -2.16 13.69 -5.80
N ASP A 57 -2.71 14.54 -6.66
CA ASP A 57 -2.07 14.93 -7.91
C ASP A 57 -0.73 15.62 -7.66
N VAL A 58 -0.71 16.66 -6.80
CA VAL A 58 0.54 17.33 -6.42
C VAL A 58 0.53 17.68 -4.93
N VAL A 59 1.62 17.32 -4.24
CA VAL A 59 1.88 17.72 -2.86
C VAL A 59 3.11 18.60 -2.82
N SER A 60 3.01 19.77 -2.18
CA SER A 60 4.16 20.64 -1.97
C SER A 60 4.36 20.93 -0.49
N VAL A 61 5.60 20.76 -0.02
CA VAL A 61 6.04 21.16 1.32
C VAL A 61 7.22 22.10 1.20
N GLY A 62 7.15 23.22 1.90
CA GLY A 62 8.22 24.23 1.91
C GLY A 62 8.58 24.67 3.32
N ARG A 63 9.88 24.89 3.55
CA ARG A 63 10.48 25.52 4.73
C ARG A 63 11.40 26.65 4.28
N LEU A 64 11.19 27.86 4.83
CA LEU A 64 11.91 29.08 4.47
C LEU A 64 12.49 29.72 5.73
N ARG A 65 13.83 29.88 5.79
CA ARG A 65 14.61 30.43 6.92
C ARG A 65 15.69 31.36 6.41
N PRO A 66 15.59 32.71 6.60
CA PRO A 66 14.44 33.40 7.18
C PRO A 66 13.20 33.33 6.28
N GLY A 67 12.01 33.62 6.85
CA GLY A 67 10.77 33.65 6.09
C GLY A 67 10.85 34.61 4.91
N ARG A 68 10.21 34.26 3.79
CA ARG A 68 10.13 35.08 2.58
C ARG A 68 8.81 35.81 2.47
N PHE A 69 8.78 36.94 1.77
CA PHE A 69 7.60 37.80 1.69
C PHE A 69 7.00 37.81 0.29
N PHE A 70 5.68 37.97 0.24
CA PHE A 70 4.95 38.30 -0.98
C PHE A 70 3.85 39.31 -0.68
N VAL A 71 3.34 39.99 -1.71
CA VAL A 71 2.17 40.85 -1.63
C VAL A 71 1.03 40.19 -2.39
N PRO A 72 -0.13 39.92 -1.75
CA PRO A 72 -1.26 39.35 -2.44
C PRO A 72 -1.72 40.24 -3.61
N ASN A 73 -2.06 39.60 -4.74
CA ASN A 73 -2.52 40.31 -5.94
C ASN A 73 -4.01 40.69 -5.88
N LYS A 74 -4.75 40.20 -4.89
CA LYS A 74 -6.13 40.58 -4.57
C LYS A 74 -6.27 40.92 -3.09
N ALA A 75 -7.28 41.69 -2.73
CA ALA A 75 -7.63 41.94 -1.34
C ALA A 75 -8.02 40.63 -0.66
N VAL A 76 -7.37 40.29 0.44
CA VAL A 76 -7.58 39.07 1.23
C VAL A 76 -8.21 39.49 2.55
N LYS A 77 -9.13 38.71 3.10
CA LYS A 77 -9.67 38.89 4.44
C LYS A 77 -8.87 38.07 5.44
N ASP A 78 -8.57 38.67 6.58
CA ASP A 78 -8.03 37.92 7.73
C ASP A 78 -9.14 37.16 8.49
N SER A 79 -8.77 36.50 9.58
CA SER A 79 -9.69 35.78 10.47
C SER A 79 -10.79 36.65 11.05
N ASP A 80 -10.57 37.96 11.15
CA ASP A 80 -11.48 38.94 11.73
C ASP A 80 -12.32 39.67 10.66
N GLY A 81 -12.15 39.29 9.37
CA GLY A 81 -12.84 39.87 8.23
C GLY A 81 -12.22 41.17 7.70
N SER A 82 -11.09 41.62 8.26
CA SER A 82 -10.39 42.84 7.83
C SER A 82 -9.64 42.59 6.52
N ILE A 83 -9.63 43.64 5.64
CA ILE A 83 -8.96 43.53 4.34
C ILE A 83 -7.47 43.76 4.51
N VAL A 84 -6.69 42.74 4.15
CA VAL A 84 -5.23 42.74 4.17
C VAL A 84 -4.69 43.11 2.80
N ARG A 85 -3.85 44.15 2.74
CA ARG A 85 -3.11 44.60 1.54
C ARG A 85 -1.61 44.67 1.80
N GLU A 86 -1.20 44.23 2.98
CA GLU A 86 0.20 44.24 3.40
C GLU A 86 0.95 43.00 2.88
N LYS A 87 2.29 43.05 2.97
CA LYS A 87 3.11 41.91 2.67
C LYS A 87 2.88 40.80 3.70
N VAL A 88 2.80 39.55 3.21
CA VAL A 88 2.63 38.35 4.00
C VAL A 88 3.93 37.58 4.04
N GLU A 89 4.37 37.19 5.23
CA GLU A 89 5.54 36.34 5.42
C GLU A 89 5.17 34.87 5.17
N VAL A 90 5.99 34.13 4.43
CA VAL A 90 5.89 32.68 4.27
C VAL A 90 7.07 32.02 4.97
N ARG A 91 6.80 31.27 6.04
CA ARG A 91 7.82 30.52 6.81
C ARG A 91 7.84 29.04 6.48
N SER A 92 6.67 28.48 6.34
CA SER A 92 6.49 27.08 5.93
C SER A 92 5.10 26.88 5.35
N PHE A 93 4.97 25.91 4.44
CA PHE A 93 3.68 25.53 3.88
C PHE A 93 3.64 24.03 3.56
N ALA A 94 2.47 23.44 3.65
CA ALA A 94 2.11 22.15 3.11
C ALA A 94 0.82 22.32 2.31
N VAL A 95 0.79 21.84 1.08
CA VAL A 95 -0.33 22.06 0.15
C VAL A 95 -0.65 20.77 -0.58
N ALA A 96 -1.93 20.42 -0.63
CA ALA A 96 -2.47 19.42 -1.54
C ALA A 96 -3.13 20.14 -2.73
N ILE A 97 -2.69 19.83 -3.94
CA ILE A 97 -3.19 20.45 -5.17
C ILE A 97 -3.83 19.36 -6.01
N GLU A 98 -5.08 19.58 -6.38
CA GLU A 98 -5.81 18.77 -7.36
C GLU A 98 -5.70 19.44 -8.74
N GLU A 99 -5.27 18.70 -9.77
CA GLU A 99 -5.15 19.17 -11.15
C GLU A 99 -6.37 18.75 -11.97
N LYS A 100 -6.89 19.66 -12.79
CA LYS A 100 -7.98 19.38 -13.73
C LYS A 100 -7.75 20.07 -15.06
N SER A 101 -7.56 19.30 -16.09
CA SER A 101 -7.29 19.78 -17.46
C SER A 101 -8.56 20.10 -18.30
N HIS A 102 -9.72 20.20 -17.65
CA HIS A 102 -11.00 20.44 -18.30
C HIS A 102 -11.07 21.79 -19.01
N ASP A 103 -11.69 21.80 -20.20
CA ASP A 103 -12.01 23.02 -20.92
C ASP A 103 -13.08 23.88 -20.20
N PRO A 104 -13.28 25.16 -20.59
CA PRO A 104 -14.24 26.04 -19.94
C PRO A 104 -15.69 25.53 -19.92
N ALA A 105 -16.10 24.70 -20.89
CA ALA A 105 -17.45 24.12 -20.97
C ALA A 105 -17.62 22.92 -20.03
N GLY A 106 -16.50 22.30 -19.63
CA GLY A 106 -16.44 21.21 -18.66
C GLY A 106 -16.33 21.65 -17.21
N VAL A 107 -16.40 22.95 -16.90
CA VAL A 107 -16.21 23.48 -15.53
C VAL A 107 -17.39 24.34 -15.11
N ARG A 108 -17.96 24.05 -13.94
CA ARG A 108 -18.99 24.87 -13.26
C ARG A 108 -18.49 25.34 -11.91
N VAL A 109 -18.82 26.58 -11.55
CA VAL A 109 -18.46 27.18 -10.27
C VAL A 109 -19.73 27.70 -9.59
N SER A 110 -19.90 27.31 -8.33
CA SER A 110 -20.99 27.82 -7.47
C SER A 110 -20.41 28.20 -6.10
N GLY A 111 -20.23 29.50 -5.85
CA GLY A 111 -19.47 29.99 -4.70
C GLY A 111 -18.03 29.49 -4.73
N ASP A 112 -17.62 28.77 -3.69
CA ASP A 112 -16.28 28.19 -3.58
C ASP A 112 -16.21 26.73 -4.09
N THR A 113 -17.32 26.18 -4.59
CA THR A 113 -17.40 24.82 -5.10
C THR A 113 -17.16 24.79 -6.61
N VAL A 114 -16.22 23.96 -7.03
CA VAL A 114 -15.90 23.69 -8.43
C VAL A 114 -16.33 22.27 -8.76
N THR A 115 -17.15 22.12 -9.81
CA THR A 115 -17.53 20.83 -10.37
C THR A 115 -17.00 20.69 -11.80
N VAL A 116 -16.56 19.51 -12.16
CA VAL A 116 -16.00 19.21 -13.48
C VAL A 116 -16.76 18.07 -14.14
N ARG A 117 -16.82 18.08 -15.47
CA ARG A 117 -17.62 17.16 -16.27
C ARG A 117 -16.76 16.04 -16.86
N TYR A 118 -17.02 14.84 -16.43
CA TYR A 118 -16.40 13.63 -16.99
C TYR A 118 -17.31 12.98 -18.05
N LYS A 119 -16.71 12.26 -18.99
CA LYS A 119 -17.41 11.39 -19.93
C LYS A 119 -17.07 9.94 -19.57
N SER A 120 -18.07 9.19 -19.12
CA SER A 120 -17.92 7.78 -18.82
C SER A 120 -19.06 7.00 -19.47
N GLY A 121 -18.75 5.90 -20.17
CA GLY A 121 -19.76 5.04 -20.80
C GLY A 121 -20.73 5.73 -21.76
N GLY A 122 -20.30 6.84 -22.40
CA GLY A 122 -21.16 7.63 -23.28
C GLY A 122 -22.08 8.65 -22.59
N ARG A 123 -22.05 8.72 -21.25
CA ARG A 123 -22.79 9.69 -20.43
C ARG A 123 -21.85 10.75 -19.86
N PHE A 124 -22.38 11.95 -19.61
CA PHE A 124 -21.66 13.03 -18.94
C PHE A 124 -22.09 13.09 -17.48
N GLU A 125 -21.10 13.14 -16.58
CA GLU A 125 -21.31 13.28 -15.14
C GLU A 125 -20.54 14.48 -14.59
N TRP A 126 -21.15 15.20 -13.65
CA TRP A 126 -20.51 16.33 -12.98
C TRP A 126 -20.02 15.91 -11.60
N LYS A 127 -18.74 16.13 -11.31
CA LYS A 127 -18.10 15.77 -10.05
C LYS A 127 -17.57 16.96 -9.30
N ASN A 128 -17.56 16.86 -7.98
CA ASN A 128 -17.12 17.91 -7.08
C ASN A 128 -15.59 17.83 -6.87
N ALA A 129 -14.83 18.56 -7.67
CA ALA A 129 -13.37 18.65 -7.53
C ALA A 129 -12.95 19.31 -6.20
N THR A 130 -13.77 20.21 -5.66
CA THR A 130 -13.48 20.84 -4.36
C THR A 130 -13.57 19.83 -3.22
N GLU A 131 -14.57 18.95 -3.21
CA GLU A 131 -14.71 17.88 -2.20
C GLU A 131 -13.56 16.89 -2.29
N GLN A 132 -13.18 16.46 -3.50
CA GLN A 132 -12.01 15.62 -3.72
C GLN A 132 -10.74 16.22 -3.14
N ASN A 133 -10.49 17.51 -3.39
CA ASN A 133 -9.31 18.20 -2.86
C ASN A 133 -9.36 18.37 -1.33
N ILE A 134 -10.54 18.49 -0.71
CA ILE A 134 -10.71 18.49 0.75
C ILE A 134 -10.31 17.10 1.32
N ASP A 135 -10.78 16.03 0.72
CA ASP A 135 -10.42 14.66 1.13
C ASP A 135 -8.92 14.41 1.01
N GLN A 136 -8.27 14.93 -0.04
CA GLN A 136 -6.80 14.88 -0.20
C GLN A 136 -6.07 15.63 0.91
N VAL A 137 -6.54 16.81 1.32
CA VAL A 137 -5.97 17.56 2.47
C VAL A 137 -6.02 16.73 3.74
N HIS A 138 -7.14 16.04 4.00
CA HIS A 138 -7.27 15.17 5.17
C HIS A 138 -6.31 13.97 5.10
N ALA A 139 -6.15 13.36 3.93
CA ALA A 139 -5.23 12.26 3.71
C ALA A 139 -3.77 12.69 3.92
N ILE A 140 -3.35 13.80 3.33
CA ILE A 140 -1.98 14.36 3.51
C ILE A 140 -1.75 14.75 4.97
N ARG A 141 -2.72 15.38 5.64
CA ARG A 141 -2.58 15.72 7.06
C ARG A 141 -2.38 14.49 7.92
N GLY A 142 -3.17 13.43 7.70
CA GLY A 142 -3.01 12.14 8.38
C GLY A 142 -1.65 11.51 8.10
N TYR A 143 -1.20 11.52 6.84
CA TYR A 143 0.12 11.02 6.47
C TYR A 143 1.27 11.78 7.15
N LEU A 144 1.23 13.12 7.12
CA LEU A 144 2.24 13.96 7.76
C LEU A 144 2.27 13.74 9.29
N GLY A 145 1.12 13.49 9.90
CA GLY A 145 1.04 13.09 11.31
C GLY A 145 1.80 11.81 11.61
N ASN A 146 1.71 10.81 10.73
CA ASN A 146 2.41 9.53 10.87
C ASN A 146 3.95 9.65 10.72
N VAL A 147 4.43 10.67 10.03
CA VAL A 147 5.88 10.92 9.84
C VAL A 147 6.45 11.97 10.80
N GLY A 148 5.75 12.26 11.89
CA GLY A 148 6.22 13.17 12.94
C GLY A 148 6.02 14.66 12.66
N ALA A 149 5.03 15.00 11.82
CA ALA A 149 4.59 16.38 11.56
C ALA A 149 3.10 16.56 11.90
N GLY A 150 2.68 16.10 13.09
CA GLY A 150 1.29 15.99 13.53
C GLY A 150 0.52 17.31 13.67
N SER A 151 1.20 18.44 13.84
CA SER A 151 0.56 19.76 13.90
C SER A 151 0.38 20.40 12.52
N ALA A 152 0.71 19.70 11.43
CA ALA A 152 0.69 20.23 10.08
C ALA A 152 -0.67 20.85 9.70
N TRP A 153 -0.65 22.12 9.33
CA TRP A 153 -1.76 22.76 8.64
C TRP A 153 -1.57 22.61 7.13
N VAL A 154 -2.38 21.75 6.51
CA VAL A 154 -2.31 21.50 5.06
C VAL A 154 -3.32 22.41 4.34
N TYR A 155 -2.81 23.23 3.43
CA TYR A 155 -3.60 24.07 2.55
C TYR A 155 -4.12 23.27 1.35
N ARG A 156 -5.15 23.79 0.68
CA ARG A 156 -5.68 23.24 -0.56
C ARG A 156 -5.63 24.24 -1.70
N ALA A 157 -5.46 23.75 -2.92
CA ALA A 157 -5.62 24.51 -4.16
C ALA A 157 -6.14 23.60 -5.27
N LEU A 158 -6.91 24.17 -6.20
CA LEU A 158 -7.32 23.50 -7.44
C LEU A 158 -6.59 24.15 -8.61
N LEU A 159 -5.80 23.37 -9.34
CA LEU A 159 -5.18 23.84 -10.58
C LEU A 159 -6.04 23.44 -11.77
N MET A 160 -6.64 24.43 -12.41
CA MET A 160 -7.46 24.27 -13.62
C MET A 160 -6.59 24.56 -14.85
N SER A 161 -5.77 23.60 -15.26
CA SER A 161 -4.78 23.79 -16.35
C SER A 161 -5.42 24.01 -17.73
N GLY A 162 -6.69 23.62 -17.91
CA GLY A 162 -7.48 23.91 -19.09
C GLY A 162 -8.10 25.32 -19.14
N LEU A 163 -7.93 26.15 -18.09
CA LEU A 163 -8.48 27.50 -18.02
C LEU A 163 -7.39 28.57 -18.09
N ASP A 164 -7.65 29.68 -18.78
CA ASP A 164 -6.75 30.84 -18.84
C ASP A 164 -6.94 31.81 -17.65
N ARG A 165 -8.01 31.67 -16.86
CA ARG A 165 -8.31 32.52 -15.69
C ARG A 165 -8.94 31.71 -14.56
N ALA A 166 -8.49 31.94 -13.33
CA ALA A 166 -9.11 31.42 -12.13
C ALA A 166 -10.56 31.90 -11.98
N ARG A 167 -11.47 31.00 -11.61
CA ARG A 167 -12.92 31.26 -11.55
C ARG A 167 -13.49 31.35 -10.13
N SER A 168 -12.76 30.87 -9.11
CA SER A 168 -13.17 30.94 -7.69
C SER A 168 -11.98 31.14 -6.77
N ALA A 169 -12.25 31.37 -5.48
CA ALA A 169 -11.24 31.37 -4.44
C ALA A 169 -10.58 29.97 -4.37
N GLY A 170 -9.27 29.94 -4.19
CA GLY A 170 -8.51 28.66 -4.13
C GLY A 170 -8.31 27.96 -5.46
N THR A 171 -8.71 28.56 -6.61
CA THR A 171 -8.39 28.05 -7.94
C THR A 171 -7.20 28.77 -8.56
N LEU A 172 -6.40 28.02 -9.29
CA LEU A 172 -5.31 28.46 -10.14
C LEU A 172 -5.67 28.17 -11.60
N ALA A 173 -5.16 28.97 -12.53
CA ALA A 173 -5.33 28.74 -13.97
C ALA A 173 -3.97 28.51 -14.63
N ARG A 174 -3.96 28.17 -15.90
CA ARG A 174 -2.74 28.03 -16.68
C ARG A 174 -1.87 29.30 -16.56
N GLY A 175 -0.56 29.11 -16.36
CA GLY A 175 0.39 30.21 -16.27
C GLY A 175 0.30 31.04 -14.99
N PHE A 176 -0.27 30.50 -13.93
CA PHE A 176 -0.33 31.14 -12.61
C PHE A 176 1.07 31.51 -12.11
N THR A 177 1.15 32.58 -11.35
CA THR A 177 2.39 33.05 -10.70
C THR A 177 2.46 32.58 -9.24
N GLY A 178 3.63 32.67 -8.62
CA GLY A 178 3.77 32.38 -7.18
C GLY A 178 2.92 33.31 -6.29
N ARG A 179 2.62 34.55 -6.75
CA ARG A 179 1.66 35.43 -6.07
C ARG A 179 0.24 34.89 -6.16
N ASP A 180 -0.17 34.38 -7.34
CA ASP A 180 -1.48 33.75 -7.52
C ASP A 180 -1.60 32.55 -6.61
N PHE A 181 -0.55 31.71 -6.54
CA PHE A 181 -0.52 30.52 -5.70
C PHE A 181 -0.78 30.85 -4.24
N PHE A 182 0.05 31.68 -3.60
CA PHE A 182 -0.15 32.00 -2.20
C PHE A 182 -1.43 32.81 -1.94
N THR A 183 -1.85 33.66 -2.88
CA THR A 183 -3.13 34.37 -2.77
C THR A 183 -4.30 33.38 -2.79
N ALA A 184 -4.27 32.35 -3.62
CA ALA A 184 -5.29 31.30 -3.63
C ALA A 184 -5.33 30.53 -2.31
N LEU A 185 -4.18 30.18 -1.74
CA LEU A 185 -4.11 29.47 -0.45
C LEU A 185 -4.79 30.26 0.67
N ILE A 186 -4.48 31.55 0.80
CA ILE A 186 -5.02 32.39 1.89
C ILE A 186 -6.49 32.76 1.67
N ASN A 187 -6.97 32.84 0.43
CA ASN A 187 -8.37 33.12 0.14
C ASN A 187 -9.32 32.01 0.61
N VAL A 188 -8.86 30.76 0.62
CA VAL A 188 -9.68 29.60 1.01
C VAL A 188 -9.52 29.24 2.47
N ASN A 189 -8.27 29.32 2.98
CA ASN A 189 -7.95 28.82 4.30
C ASN A 189 -7.85 29.92 5.35
N GLY A 190 -8.03 31.17 4.94
CA GLY A 190 -7.86 32.35 5.79
C GLY A 190 -6.39 32.70 6.04
N LEU A 191 -6.16 33.94 6.43
CA LEU A 191 -4.84 34.45 6.79
C LEU A 191 -4.75 34.61 8.30
N ARG A 192 -3.70 34.05 8.91
CA ARG A 192 -3.46 34.16 10.34
C ARG A 192 -2.54 35.31 10.69
N ARG A 193 -2.89 36.04 11.75
CA ARG A 193 -2.07 37.11 12.31
C ARG A 193 -1.22 36.54 13.43
N PHE A 194 0.07 36.87 13.41
CA PHE A 194 1.06 36.57 14.45
C PHE A 194 1.62 37.88 15.02
N ASP A 195 2.42 37.82 16.07
CA ASP A 195 2.98 38.99 16.77
C ASP A 195 3.71 40.00 15.86
N ARG A 196 4.24 39.53 14.73
CA ARG A 196 4.99 40.38 13.77
C ARG A 196 4.28 40.63 12.45
N GLY A 197 2.96 40.40 12.37
CA GLY A 197 2.18 40.58 11.16
C GLY A 197 1.53 39.32 10.62
N TYR A 198 1.16 39.33 9.33
CA TYR A 198 0.50 38.18 8.70
C TYR A 198 1.53 37.16 8.17
N ALA A 199 1.29 35.88 8.42
CA ALA A 199 2.17 34.82 7.94
C ALA A 199 1.44 33.55 7.52
N ILE A 200 2.04 32.84 6.57
CA ILE A 200 1.74 31.43 6.23
C ILE A 200 2.73 30.55 6.99
N ARG A 201 2.19 29.67 7.83
CA ARG A 201 2.97 28.74 8.64
C ARG A 201 2.20 27.44 8.82
N SER A 202 2.67 26.36 8.20
CA SER A 202 2.06 25.03 8.28
C SER A 202 2.60 24.17 9.42
N PHE A 203 3.84 24.41 9.88
CA PHE A 203 4.54 23.52 10.83
C PHE A 203 5.05 24.28 12.05
N ASN A 204 5.18 23.55 13.16
CA ASN A 204 5.82 24.02 14.37
C ASN A 204 7.25 23.39 14.50
N GLY A 205 8.20 24.18 15.01
CA GLY A 205 9.54 23.69 15.33
C GLY A 205 10.23 22.97 14.16
N SER A 206 10.66 21.73 14.39
CA SER A 206 11.35 20.86 13.42
C SER A 206 10.41 20.01 12.55
N GLU A 207 9.10 20.09 12.72
CA GLU A 207 8.13 19.27 11.97
C GLU A 207 8.23 19.46 10.45
N ALA A 208 8.65 20.66 9.99
CA ALA A 208 8.90 20.91 8.57
C ALA A 208 10.02 20.04 8.01
N ASP A 209 11.05 19.74 8.81
CA ASP A 209 12.15 18.89 8.40
C ASP A 209 11.70 17.43 8.27
N ASN A 210 10.87 16.95 9.22
CA ASN A 210 10.25 15.63 9.13
C ASN A 210 9.36 15.50 7.89
N ALA A 211 8.53 16.49 7.61
CA ALA A 211 7.67 16.52 6.44
C ALA A 211 8.47 16.52 5.13
N LEU A 212 9.55 17.29 5.04
CA LEU A 212 10.45 17.33 3.88
C LEU A 212 11.21 16.01 3.69
N GLY A 213 11.52 15.30 4.77
CA GLY A 213 12.15 13.97 4.75
C GLY A 213 11.18 12.82 4.42
N ALA A 214 9.89 13.10 4.29
CA ALA A 214 8.88 12.06 4.09
C ALA A 214 9.08 11.28 2.79
N SER A 215 8.70 10.00 2.80
CA SER A 215 8.90 9.07 1.67
C SER A 215 8.17 9.49 0.39
N ILE A 216 7.07 10.25 0.50
CA ILE A 216 6.36 10.79 -0.67
C ILE A 216 7.22 11.70 -1.56
N PHE A 217 8.30 12.27 -1.02
CA PHE A 217 9.27 13.09 -1.74
C PHE A 217 10.50 12.32 -2.21
N GLN A 218 10.54 11.01 -2.08
CA GLN A 218 11.63 10.18 -2.56
C GLN A 218 11.24 9.53 -3.88
N GLU A 219 12.11 9.62 -4.87
CA GLU A 219 11.88 8.93 -6.14
C GLU A 219 12.04 7.41 -5.95
N ALA A 220 11.02 6.66 -6.35
CA ALA A 220 11.07 5.21 -6.33
C ALA A 220 11.90 4.70 -7.52
N THR A 221 13.18 4.42 -7.30
CA THR A 221 14.04 3.83 -8.33
C THR A 221 13.86 2.31 -8.34
N PRO A 222 13.48 1.68 -9.48
CA PRO A 222 13.33 0.24 -9.56
C PRO A 222 14.63 -0.49 -9.27
N THR A 223 14.60 -1.44 -8.34
CA THR A 223 15.70 -2.35 -8.04
C THR A 223 15.78 -3.50 -9.05
N GLY A 224 16.76 -4.41 -8.92
CA GLY A 224 16.82 -5.64 -9.70
C GLY A 224 15.58 -6.51 -9.50
N LEU A 225 15.13 -6.63 -8.25
CA LEU A 225 13.90 -7.35 -7.90
C LEU A 225 12.65 -6.69 -8.51
N ASP A 226 12.54 -5.38 -8.40
CA ASP A 226 11.41 -4.63 -8.97
C ASP A 226 11.33 -4.82 -10.49
N ARG A 227 12.45 -4.65 -11.20
CA ARG A 227 12.50 -4.87 -12.66
C ARG A 227 12.03 -6.27 -13.03
N GLY A 228 12.54 -7.31 -12.35
CA GLY A 228 12.11 -8.68 -12.59
C GLY A 228 10.62 -8.92 -12.32
N ARG A 229 10.02 -8.21 -11.36
CA ARG A 229 8.56 -8.27 -11.09
C ARG A 229 7.77 -7.49 -12.14
N MET A 230 8.22 -6.29 -12.50
CA MET A 230 7.61 -5.46 -13.54
C MET A 230 7.62 -6.18 -14.90
N ASP A 231 8.74 -6.80 -15.28
CA ASP A 231 8.84 -7.60 -16.50
C ASP A 231 7.84 -8.77 -16.51
N LYS A 232 7.69 -9.45 -15.38
CA LYS A 232 6.70 -10.52 -15.23
C LYS A 232 5.27 -10.00 -15.35
N ILE A 233 4.94 -8.85 -14.73
CA ILE A 233 3.61 -8.25 -14.82
C ILE A 233 3.33 -7.75 -16.24
N ALA A 234 4.29 -7.14 -16.90
CA ALA A 234 4.17 -6.65 -18.28
C ALA A 234 4.17 -7.79 -19.34
N ALA A 235 4.59 -9.01 -18.95
CA ALA A 235 4.67 -10.13 -19.88
C ALA A 235 3.29 -10.49 -20.46
N ARG A 236 3.18 -10.54 -21.78
CA ARG A 236 1.94 -10.89 -22.48
C ARG A 236 1.76 -12.41 -22.57
N SER A 237 1.45 -13.06 -21.43
CA SER A 237 1.10 -14.48 -21.43
C SER A 237 -0.30 -14.70 -22.03
N ALA A 238 -0.47 -15.81 -22.77
CA ALA A 238 -1.77 -16.17 -23.35
C ALA A 238 -2.83 -16.33 -22.26
N LEU A 239 -2.46 -16.96 -21.14
CA LEU A 239 -3.35 -17.15 -19.99
C LEU A 239 -3.85 -15.83 -19.41
N ALA A 240 -2.95 -14.88 -19.14
CA ALA A 240 -3.35 -13.56 -18.63
C ALA A 240 -4.28 -12.82 -19.59
N GLY A 241 -4.10 -13.00 -20.89
CA GLY A 241 -4.99 -12.43 -21.92
C GLY A 241 -6.38 -13.03 -21.90
N ILE A 242 -6.49 -14.35 -21.79
CA ILE A 242 -7.78 -15.04 -21.67
C ILE A 242 -8.48 -14.55 -20.39
N LEU A 243 -7.77 -14.57 -19.25
CA LEU A 243 -8.33 -14.10 -17.99
C LEU A 243 -8.80 -12.65 -18.09
N ALA A 244 -8.01 -11.75 -18.64
CA ALA A 244 -8.37 -10.34 -18.79
C ALA A 244 -9.67 -10.13 -19.63
N SER A 245 -9.88 -10.93 -20.67
CA SER A 245 -11.11 -10.86 -21.49
C SER A 245 -12.36 -11.35 -20.74
N GLU A 246 -12.20 -12.29 -19.81
CA GLU A 246 -13.29 -12.91 -19.04
C GLU A 246 -13.61 -12.19 -17.72
N LEU A 247 -12.76 -11.24 -17.31
CA LEU A 247 -12.98 -10.46 -16.08
C LEU A 247 -14.32 -9.73 -16.08
N GLY A 248 -15.04 -9.85 -14.98
CA GLY A 248 -16.35 -9.24 -14.78
C GLY A 248 -17.52 -10.06 -15.37
N THR A 249 -17.26 -11.13 -16.12
CA THR A 249 -18.26 -12.04 -16.68
C THR A 249 -18.19 -13.46 -16.15
N LYS A 250 -17.01 -13.85 -15.66
CA LYS A 250 -16.77 -15.15 -15.02
C LYS A 250 -16.00 -14.96 -13.71
N ARG A 251 -16.32 -15.78 -12.71
CA ARG A 251 -15.49 -15.91 -11.52
C ARG A 251 -14.24 -16.73 -11.85
N ILE A 252 -13.07 -16.15 -11.70
CA ILE A 252 -11.79 -16.82 -11.88
C ILE A 252 -11.25 -17.21 -10.51
N HIS A 253 -10.84 -18.46 -10.36
CA HIS A 253 -10.25 -19.01 -9.15
C HIS A 253 -8.84 -19.52 -9.41
N LEU A 254 -7.84 -18.72 -9.10
CA LEU A 254 -6.42 -19.09 -9.15
C LEU A 254 -6.07 -19.90 -7.91
N ARG A 255 -5.74 -21.17 -8.05
CA ARG A 255 -5.43 -22.05 -6.94
C ARG A 255 -4.00 -22.53 -6.97
N GLY A 256 -3.23 -22.31 -5.89
CA GLY A 256 -1.84 -22.77 -5.81
C GLY A 256 -1.17 -22.41 -4.51
N GLN A 257 -0.10 -23.11 -4.16
CA GLN A 257 0.70 -22.85 -2.96
C GLN A 257 1.40 -21.50 -3.01
N GLY A 258 1.99 -21.04 -1.86
CA GLY A 258 2.83 -19.85 -1.82
C GLY A 258 4.00 -19.97 -2.81
N GLY A 259 4.34 -18.88 -3.50
CA GLY A 259 5.44 -18.88 -4.48
C GLY A 259 5.07 -19.33 -5.90
N THR A 260 3.84 -19.79 -6.15
CA THR A 260 3.40 -20.21 -7.50
C THR A 260 3.00 -19.06 -8.44
N GLY A 261 3.14 -17.79 -8.01
CA GLY A 261 2.94 -16.64 -8.87
C GLY A 261 1.49 -16.16 -8.98
N LYS A 262 0.57 -16.55 -8.09
CA LYS A 262 -0.84 -16.12 -8.08
C LYS A 262 -0.99 -14.60 -8.19
N THR A 263 -0.34 -13.85 -7.28
CA THR A 263 -0.40 -12.38 -7.25
C THR A 263 0.13 -11.76 -8.55
N ILE A 264 1.21 -12.32 -9.12
CA ILE A 264 1.75 -11.84 -10.41
C ILE A 264 0.73 -12.07 -11.53
N LEU A 265 0.11 -13.25 -11.61
CA LEU A 265 -0.90 -13.53 -12.64
C LEU A 265 -2.15 -12.66 -12.48
N LEU A 266 -2.57 -12.39 -11.22
CA LEU A 266 -3.64 -11.43 -10.96
C LEU A 266 -3.28 -10.04 -11.50
N LEU A 267 -2.08 -9.55 -11.19
CA LEU A 267 -1.63 -8.23 -11.65
C LEU A 267 -1.44 -8.18 -13.17
N GLN A 268 -0.91 -9.23 -13.80
CA GLN A 268 -0.89 -9.34 -15.28
C GLN A 268 -2.29 -9.19 -15.86
N SER A 269 -3.25 -9.92 -15.30
CA SER A 269 -4.64 -9.90 -15.80
C SER A 269 -5.30 -8.55 -15.56
N ALA A 270 -5.04 -7.90 -14.41
CA ALA A 270 -5.56 -6.58 -14.07
C ALA A 270 -5.00 -5.49 -15.00
N VAL A 271 -3.67 -5.48 -15.22
CA VAL A 271 -3.01 -4.53 -16.11
C VAL A 271 -3.51 -4.70 -17.55
N ARG A 272 -3.62 -5.93 -18.04
CA ARG A 272 -4.17 -6.18 -19.36
C ARG A 272 -5.65 -5.85 -19.50
N ALA A 273 -6.44 -6.06 -18.44
CA ALA A 273 -7.84 -5.65 -18.45
C ALA A 273 -7.99 -4.13 -18.60
N TYR A 274 -7.06 -3.38 -18.01
CA TYR A 274 -6.97 -1.94 -18.22
C TYR A 274 -6.46 -1.61 -19.65
N GLU A 275 -5.28 -2.11 -20.04
CA GLU A 275 -4.63 -1.75 -21.32
C GLU A 275 -5.44 -2.15 -22.55
N ASP A 276 -6.01 -3.37 -22.55
CA ASP A 276 -6.69 -3.93 -23.72
C ASP A 276 -8.20 -3.59 -23.75
N TYR A 277 -8.82 -3.27 -22.58
CA TYR A 277 -10.29 -3.12 -22.45
C TYR A 277 -10.73 -1.88 -21.68
N ASP A 278 -9.82 -1.02 -21.22
CA ASP A 278 -10.09 0.19 -20.43
C ASP A 278 -10.92 -0.09 -19.15
N LYS A 279 -10.74 -1.29 -18.56
CA LYS A 279 -11.47 -1.71 -17.36
C LYS A 279 -10.90 -1.07 -16.10
N ARG A 280 -11.79 -0.84 -15.15
CA ARG A 280 -11.47 -0.47 -13.75
C ARG A 280 -11.39 -1.72 -12.92
N VAL A 281 -10.21 -2.01 -12.39
CA VAL A 281 -9.96 -3.21 -11.59
C VAL A 281 -9.60 -2.83 -10.16
N LEU A 282 -10.26 -3.46 -9.18
CA LEU A 282 -9.92 -3.36 -7.76
C LEU A 282 -9.15 -4.60 -7.31
N VAL A 283 -8.00 -4.41 -6.68
CA VAL A 283 -7.23 -5.48 -6.03
C VAL A 283 -7.34 -5.32 -4.53
N LEU A 284 -7.88 -6.32 -3.86
CA LEU A 284 -8.06 -6.37 -2.41
C LEU A 284 -7.08 -7.36 -1.78
N THR A 285 -6.37 -6.90 -0.75
CA THR A 285 -5.47 -7.72 0.06
C THR A 285 -5.62 -7.40 1.55
N TYR A 286 -5.26 -8.34 2.43
CA TYR A 286 -5.29 -8.11 3.89
C TYR A 286 -4.09 -7.32 4.40
N ASN A 287 -2.98 -7.37 3.68
CA ASN A 287 -1.70 -6.86 4.17
C ASN A 287 -1.45 -5.44 3.67
N HIS A 288 -1.39 -4.47 4.58
CA HIS A 288 -1.05 -3.08 4.25
C HIS A 288 0.29 -2.95 3.52
N ALA A 289 1.33 -3.67 3.99
CA ALA A 289 2.64 -3.62 3.36
C ALA A 289 2.61 -4.19 1.93
N LEU A 290 1.81 -5.24 1.68
CA LEU A 290 1.61 -5.79 0.33
C LEU A 290 0.83 -4.82 -0.56
N ALA A 291 -0.22 -4.19 -0.03
CA ALA A 291 -0.97 -3.17 -0.78
C ALA A 291 -0.05 -2.01 -1.20
N ALA A 292 0.76 -1.49 -0.27
CA ALA A 292 1.73 -0.43 -0.54
C ALA A 292 2.80 -0.85 -1.57
N ASP A 293 3.31 -2.08 -1.49
CA ASP A 293 4.28 -2.62 -2.44
C ASP A 293 3.70 -2.78 -3.85
N ILE A 294 2.46 -3.29 -3.97
CA ILE A 294 1.78 -3.40 -5.26
C ILE A 294 1.50 -2.01 -5.85
N GLN A 295 1.00 -1.07 -5.06
CA GLN A 295 0.78 0.31 -5.49
C GLN A 295 2.06 0.94 -6.02
N ARG A 296 3.19 0.76 -5.31
CA ARG A 296 4.51 1.23 -5.74
C ARG A 296 4.93 0.62 -7.08
N LEU A 297 4.76 -0.69 -7.27
CA LEU A 297 5.09 -1.38 -8.53
C LEU A 297 4.24 -0.85 -9.68
N LEU A 298 2.92 -0.74 -9.51
CA LEU A 298 2.02 -0.21 -10.54
C LEU A 298 2.36 1.25 -10.89
N ALA A 299 2.70 2.07 -9.90
CA ALA A 299 3.15 3.44 -10.13
C ALA A 299 4.45 3.49 -10.95
N MET A 300 5.44 2.64 -10.64
CA MET A 300 6.68 2.53 -11.45
C MET A 300 6.41 2.03 -12.89
N MET A 301 5.37 1.22 -13.09
CA MET A 301 4.91 0.78 -14.40
C MET A 301 4.02 1.81 -15.12
N ARG A 302 3.72 2.94 -14.49
CA ARG A 302 2.83 4.00 -15.00
C ARG A 302 1.39 3.51 -15.24
N ILE A 303 0.93 2.54 -14.47
CA ILE A 303 -0.45 2.08 -14.49
C ILE A 303 -1.27 3.03 -13.60
N PRO A 304 -2.30 3.72 -14.13
CA PRO A 304 -3.10 4.64 -13.33
C PRO A 304 -3.90 3.90 -12.25
N SER A 305 -4.18 4.59 -11.15
CA SER A 305 -5.22 4.15 -10.24
C SER A 305 -6.58 4.33 -10.90
N ALA A 306 -7.56 3.48 -10.55
CA ALA A 306 -8.88 3.51 -11.20
C ALA A 306 -9.77 4.71 -10.81
N GLN A 307 -9.20 5.83 -10.38
CA GLN A 307 -9.97 6.97 -9.87
C GLN A 307 -10.54 7.87 -10.98
N GLU A 308 -9.90 7.98 -12.13
CA GLU A 308 -10.31 8.90 -13.20
C GLU A 308 -10.72 8.24 -14.52
N GLY A 309 -10.82 6.92 -14.52
CA GLY A 309 -11.11 6.16 -15.75
C GLY A 309 -10.78 4.68 -15.55
N GLY A 310 -10.30 4.01 -16.56
CA GLY A 310 -9.70 2.68 -16.48
C GLY A 310 -8.43 2.71 -15.63
N GLY A 311 -8.08 1.59 -15.00
CA GLY A 311 -6.88 1.49 -14.19
C GLY A 311 -6.97 0.39 -13.14
N VAL A 312 -5.94 0.31 -12.27
CA VAL A 312 -5.85 -0.70 -11.22
C VAL A 312 -5.75 -0.02 -9.86
N GLU A 313 -6.81 -0.11 -9.08
CA GLU A 313 -6.85 0.34 -7.69
C GLU A 313 -6.43 -0.80 -6.75
N VAL A 314 -5.65 -0.49 -5.71
CA VAL A 314 -5.25 -1.48 -4.69
C VAL A 314 -5.66 -0.97 -3.33
N ARG A 315 -6.42 -1.77 -2.58
CA ARG A 315 -6.87 -1.44 -1.21
C ARG A 315 -6.69 -2.61 -0.27
N THR A 316 -6.66 -2.32 1.03
CA THR A 316 -6.87 -3.39 2.00
C THR A 316 -8.37 -3.71 2.12
N VAL A 317 -8.67 -5.00 2.36
CA VAL A 317 -10.05 -5.47 2.53
C VAL A 317 -10.79 -4.66 3.57
N MET A 318 -10.20 -4.53 4.77
CA MET A 318 -10.83 -3.80 5.88
C MET A 318 -11.13 -2.34 5.52
N SER A 319 -10.19 -1.63 4.87
CA SER A 319 -10.41 -0.25 4.44
C SER A 319 -11.57 -0.13 3.45
N PHE A 320 -11.65 -1.05 2.48
CA PHE A 320 -12.73 -1.07 1.49
C PHE A 320 -14.09 -1.40 2.12
N THR A 321 -14.13 -2.43 2.97
CA THR A 321 -15.37 -2.84 3.67
C THR A 321 -15.85 -1.75 4.63
N CYS A 322 -14.96 -1.12 5.39
CA CYS A 322 -15.32 0.00 6.26
C CYS A 322 -15.92 1.17 5.48
N SER A 323 -15.40 1.47 4.27
CA SER A 323 -16.02 2.47 3.40
C SER A 323 -17.47 2.12 3.06
N TRP A 324 -17.76 0.85 2.73
CA TRP A 324 -19.11 0.36 2.50
C TRP A 324 -20.00 0.48 3.74
N LEU A 325 -19.56 -0.06 4.88
CA LEU A 325 -20.31 -0.03 6.14
C LEU A 325 -20.66 1.40 6.56
N SER A 326 -19.72 2.33 6.40
CA SER A 326 -19.96 3.75 6.69
C SER A 326 -21.01 4.37 5.75
N LYS A 327 -21.00 4.04 4.46
CA LYS A 327 -21.95 4.59 3.48
C LYS A 327 -23.33 3.96 3.56
N LEU A 328 -23.41 2.74 4.04
CA LEU A 328 -24.68 2.07 4.37
C LEU A 328 -25.27 2.54 5.73
N GLY A 329 -24.56 3.41 6.47
CA GLY A 329 -24.99 3.91 7.76
C GLY A 329 -24.88 2.90 8.91
N ILE A 330 -24.15 1.78 8.69
CA ILE A 330 -23.96 0.71 9.69
C ILE A 330 -22.79 1.05 10.60
N LEU A 331 -21.70 1.63 10.06
CA LEU A 331 -20.55 2.11 10.82
C LEU A 331 -20.72 3.60 11.10
N ALA A 332 -20.97 3.98 12.36
CA ALA A 332 -21.19 5.36 12.75
C ALA A 332 -19.88 6.14 12.96
N GLY A 333 -18.79 5.48 13.38
CA GLY A 333 -17.49 6.12 13.62
C GLY A 333 -16.35 5.15 13.80
N GLU A 334 -15.12 5.66 13.81
CA GLU A 334 -13.91 4.84 13.97
C GLU A 334 -13.82 4.19 15.37
N GLU A 335 -14.51 4.71 16.37
CA GLU A 335 -14.54 4.19 17.74
C GLU A 335 -15.10 2.76 17.79
N GLU A 336 -16.10 2.42 16.96
CA GLU A 336 -16.67 1.09 16.88
C GLU A 336 -15.69 0.03 16.35
N LEU A 337 -14.71 0.45 15.54
CA LEU A 337 -13.64 -0.42 15.03
C LEU A 337 -12.61 -0.74 16.12
N LEU A 338 -12.36 0.21 17.03
CA LEU A 338 -11.45 0.03 18.17
C LEU A 338 -11.97 -0.98 19.17
N ASP A 339 -13.29 -1.14 19.28
CA ASP A 339 -13.94 -2.12 20.17
C ASP A 339 -13.92 -3.56 19.60
N GLY A 340 -13.30 -3.80 18.47
CA GLY A 340 -13.21 -5.12 17.85
C GLY A 340 -14.49 -5.62 17.17
N ARG A 341 -15.52 -4.77 17.01
CA ARG A 341 -16.84 -5.12 16.46
C ARG A 341 -16.90 -5.27 14.93
N TYR A 342 -15.78 -5.13 14.25
CA TYR A 342 -15.74 -5.10 12.78
C TYR A 342 -16.47 -6.29 12.11
N LEU A 343 -16.26 -7.52 12.59
CA LEU A 343 -16.92 -8.71 12.02
C LEU A 343 -18.42 -8.76 12.34
N GLU A 344 -18.81 -8.25 13.50
CA GLU A 344 -20.23 -8.11 13.87
C GLU A 344 -20.93 -7.11 12.93
N LEU A 345 -20.30 -5.97 12.62
CA LEU A 345 -20.82 -4.99 11.67
C LEU A 345 -20.95 -5.57 10.25
N CYS A 346 -20.01 -6.43 9.82
CA CYS A 346 -20.14 -7.15 8.55
C CYS A 346 -21.32 -8.12 8.54
N GLN A 347 -21.58 -8.82 9.66
CA GLN A 347 -22.75 -9.71 9.81
C GLN A 347 -24.05 -8.91 9.82
N GLU A 348 -24.11 -7.81 10.55
CA GLU A 348 -25.26 -6.90 10.57
C GLU A 348 -25.58 -6.38 9.17
N ALA A 349 -24.58 -5.98 8.39
CA ALA A 349 -24.75 -5.58 7.00
C ALA A 349 -25.37 -6.71 6.15
N LEU A 350 -24.91 -7.95 6.33
CA LEU A 350 -25.45 -9.10 5.63
C LEU A 350 -26.91 -9.38 6.02
N GLU A 351 -27.27 -9.20 7.28
CA GLU A 351 -28.66 -9.35 7.76
C GLU A 351 -29.57 -8.28 7.13
N TYR A 352 -29.15 -7.01 7.09
CA TYR A 352 -29.92 -5.95 6.46
C TYR A 352 -30.10 -6.16 4.95
N LEU A 353 -29.06 -6.60 4.24
CA LEU A 353 -29.14 -6.93 2.83
C LEU A 353 -30.04 -8.15 2.57
N SER A 354 -29.94 -9.19 3.42
CA SER A 354 -30.70 -10.43 3.26
C SER A 354 -32.17 -10.27 3.62
N SER A 355 -32.49 -9.41 4.60
CA SER A 355 -33.88 -9.11 5.00
C SER A 355 -34.58 -8.11 4.08
N GLY A 356 -33.82 -7.45 3.18
CA GLY A 356 -34.32 -6.36 2.35
C GLY A 356 -34.46 -5.00 3.08
N ALA A 357 -33.89 -4.89 4.28
CA ALA A 357 -33.81 -3.60 4.98
C ALA A 357 -32.88 -2.61 4.22
N ILE A 358 -31.89 -3.14 3.51
CA ILE A 358 -31.12 -2.43 2.47
C ILE A 358 -31.49 -3.06 1.13
N GLU A 359 -32.10 -2.30 0.26
CA GLU A 359 -32.53 -2.78 -1.05
C GLU A 359 -31.38 -2.85 -2.05
N PRO A 360 -31.36 -3.80 -3.01
CA PRO A 360 -30.37 -3.82 -4.09
C PRO A 360 -30.29 -2.51 -4.88
N SER A 361 -31.40 -1.79 -5.01
CA SER A 361 -31.48 -0.46 -5.62
C SER A 361 -30.63 0.58 -4.89
N GLU A 362 -30.48 0.48 -3.57
CA GLU A 362 -29.62 1.38 -2.78
C GLU A 362 -28.15 1.09 -3.02
N ILE A 363 -27.77 -0.18 -3.15
CA ILE A 363 -26.40 -0.59 -3.52
C ILE A 363 -26.03 -0.02 -4.90
N GLU A 364 -26.90 -0.18 -5.90
CA GLU A 364 -26.66 0.33 -7.25
C GLU A 364 -26.63 1.87 -7.27
N ARG A 365 -27.47 2.53 -6.47
CA ARG A 365 -27.44 3.98 -6.29
C ARG A 365 -26.11 4.44 -5.68
N LEU A 366 -25.63 3.80 -4.59
CA LEU A 366 -24.35 4.12 -3.97
C LEU A 366 -23.16 3.94 -4.93
N LYS A 367 -23.17 2.85 -5.73
CA LYS A 367 -22.16 2.63 -6.77
C LYS A 367 -22.19 3.77 -7.80
N SER A 368 -23.37 4.16 -8.26
CA SER A 368 -23.52 5.22 -9.26
C SER A 368 -23.14 6.59 -8.71
N GLU A 369 -23.61 6.95 -7.50
CA GLU A 369 -23.32 8.25 -6.86
C GLU A 369 -21.84 8.40 -6.45
N ARG A 370 -21.19 7.26 -6.12
CA ARG A 370 -19.80 7.18 -5.70
C ARG A 370 -18.99 6.21 -6.55
N TRP A 371 -19.17 6.30 -7.86
CA TRP A 371 -18.60 5.34 -8.79
C TRP A 371 -17.06 5.26 -8.67
N LEU A 372 -16.36 6.36 -8.37
CA LEU A 372 -14.92 6.36 -8.12
C LEU A 372 -14.51 5.43 -6.97
N GLU A 373 -15.36 5.29 -5.97
CA GLU A 373 -15.07 4.53 -4.76
C GLU A 373 -15.58 3.09 -4.85
N PHE A 374 -16.71 2.85 -5.55
CA PHE A 374 -17.43 1.59 -5.48
C PHE A 374 -17.79 0.93 -6.82
N GLU A 375 -17.62 1.61 -7.96
CA GLU A 375 -17.92 0.98 -9.24
C GLU A 375 -16.64 0.44 -9.89
N PHE A 376 -16.53 -0.89 -9.97
CA PHE A 376 -15.43 -1.61 -10.60
C PHE A 376 -15.98 -2.65 -11.57
N ASP A 377 -15.28 -2.84 -12.70
CA ASP A 377 -15.62 -3.88 -13.68
C ASP A 377 -15.24 -5.26 -13.16
N SER A 378 -14.17 -5.35 -12.37
CA SER A 378 -13.71 -6.59 -11.75
C SER A 378 -13.02 -6.32 -10.41
N ILE A 379 -13.13 -7.28 -9.49
CA ILE A 379 -12.50 -7.25 -8.18
C ILE A 379 -11.62 -8.48 -8.04
N PHE A 380 -10.35 -8.26 -7.73
CA PHE A 380 -9.42 -9.31 -7.39
C PHE A 380 -9.23 -9.41 -5.87
N VAL A 381 -9.28 -10.64 -5.37
CA VAL A 381 -9.09 -10.97 -3.97
C VAL A 381 -7.83 -11.81 -3.84
N ASP A 382 -6.78 -11.26 -3.22
CA ASP A 382 -5.57 -12.02 -2.91
C ASP A 382 -5.67 -12.69 -1.53
N GLU A 383 -4.97 -13.84 -1.36
CA GLU A 383 -4.98 -14.68 -0.16
C GLU A 383 -6.43 -15.03 0.29
N ALA A 384 -7.27 -15.38 -0.67
CA ALA A 384 -8.71 -15.56 -0.51
C ALA A 384 -9.12 -16.66 0.50
N GLN A 385 -8.24 -17.61 0.80
CA GLN A 385 -8.50 -18.70 1.75
C GLN A 385 -8.63 -18.23 3.20
N ASP A 386 -8.18 -17.03 3.53
CA ASP A 386 -8.14 -16.51 4.90
C ASP A 386 -9.13 -15.38 5.19
N TRP A 387 -10.04 -15.13 4.27
CA TRP A 387 -11.06 -14.10 4.51
C TRP A 387 -12.10 -14.59 5.51
N PRO A 388 -12.60 -13.75 6.45
CA PRO A 388 -13.81 -14.04 7.17
C PRO A 388 -14.96 -14.28 6.20
N GLN A 389 -15.79 -15.29 6.46
CA GLN A 389 -16.90 -15.63 5.58
C GLN A 389 -17.86 -14.45 5.37
N ALA A 390 -18.12 -13.67 6.43
CA ALA A 390 -18.97 -12.48 6.36
C ALA A 390 -18.48 -11.42 5.37
N GLU A 391 -17.17 -11.17 5.32
CA GLU A 391 -16.60 -10.24 4.33
C GLU A 391 -16.73 -10.75 2.90
N ALA A 392 -16.50 -12.06 2.68
CA ALA A 392 -16.63 -12.68 1.37
C ALA A 392 -18.08 -12.65 0.88
N ASP A 393 -19.02 -12.97 1.77
CA ASP A 393 -20.47 -12.97 1.46
C ASP A 393 -20.94 -11.53 1.19
N LEU A 394 -20.52 -10.54 1.99
CA LEU A 394 -20.84 -9.13 1.79
C LEU A 394 -20.33 -8.62 0.43
N LEU A 395 -19.09 -8.94 0.09
CA LEU A 395 -18.51 -8.57 -1.20
C LEU A 395 -19.30 -9.18 -2.37
N CYS A 396 -19.69 -10.46 -2.25
CA CYS A 396 -20.49 -11.14 -3.25
C CYS A 396 -21.90 -10.54 -3.38
N MET A 397 -22.55 -10.13 -2.29
CA MET A 397 -23.86 -9.50 -2.33
C MET A 397 -23.80 -8.10 -2.95
N CYS A 398 -22.76 -7.33 -2.65
CA CYS A 398 -22.60 -5.96 -3.19
C CYS A 398 -22.24 -5.93 -4.67
N PHE A 399 -21.42 -6.87 -5.17
CA PHE A 399 -20.85 -6.80 -6.53
C PHE A 399 -21.29 -7.90 -7.48
N GLY A 400 -21.84 -8.97 -6.97
CA GLY A 400 -22.11 -10.18 -7.75
C GLY A 400 -20.87 -11.07 -7.87
N ALA A 401 -21.12 -12.37 -7.84
CA ALA A 401 -20.05 -13.39 -7.81
C ALA A 401 -19.17 -13.39 -9.06
N ASP A 402 -19.72 -13.05 -10.21
CA ASP A 402 -19.03 -13.10 -11.51
C ASP A 402 -18.00 -11.96 -11.69
N LYS A 403 -18.12 -10.88 -10.92
CA LYS A 403 -17.15 -9.78 -10.90
C LYS A 403 -15.93 -10.06 -10.01
N ILE A 404 -15.98 -11.14 -9.19
CA ILE A 404 -14.96 -11.41 -8.18
C ILE A 404 -14.06 -12.56 -8.64
N SER A 405 -12.79 -12.27 -8.83
CA SER A 405 -11.74 -13.23 -9.11
C SER A 405 -10.87 -13.41 -7.88
N ILE A 406 -10.52 -14.66 -7.54
CA ILE A 406 -9.84 -14.97 -6.28
C ILE A 406 -8.52 -15.70 -6.51
N ALA A 407 -7.52 -15.40 -5.68
CA ALA A 407 -6.28 -16.14 -5.55
C ALA A 407 -6.26 -16.87 -4.20
N ASP A 408 -6.27 -18.20 -4.27
CA ASP A 408 -6.40 -19.10 -3.13
C ASP A 408 -5.10 -19.88 -2.92
N GLY A 409 -4.56 -19.82 -1.70
CA GLY A 409 -3.38 -20.56 -1.25
C GLY A 409 -3.65 -22.03 -0.90
N GLY A 410 -4.85 -22.54 -1.15
CA GLY A 410 -5.24 -23.92 -0.83
C GLY A 410 -5.21 -24.19 0.68
N GLU A 411 -4.35 -25.09 1.12
CA GLU A 411 -4.27 -25.47 2.54
C GLU A 411 -3.45 -24.50 3.41
N GLN A 412 -2.98 -23.38 2.86
CA GLN A 412 -2.21 -22.36 3.59
C GLN A 412 -3.09 -21.36 4.37
N TYR A 413 -4.28 -21.75 4.81
CA TYR A 413 -5.11 -20.92 5.67
C TYR A 413 -4.59 -20.95 7.11
N VAL A 414 -4.62 -19.78 7.77
CA VAL A 414 -4.18 -19.61 9.16
C VAL A 414 -5.32 -19.20 10.10
N ARG A 415 -6.52 -18.99 9.58
CA ARG A 415 -7.75 -18.84 10.35
C ARG A 415 -8.48 -20.18 10.42
N GLY A 416 -9.30 -20.41 11.43
CA GLY A 416 -9.86 -21.70 11.81
C GLY A 416 -10.43 -22.59 10.68
N SER A 417 -11.03 -21.99 9.63
CA SER A 417 -11.52 -22.71 8.45
C SER A 417 -11.26 -21.89 7.18
N PRO A 418 -11.07 -22.55 6.02
CA PRO A 418 -10.94 -21.84 4.76
C PRO A 418 -12.26 -21.19 4.36
N THR A 419 -12.16 -20.00 3.74
CA THR A 419 -13.31 -19.26 3.22
C THR A 419 -13.98 -20.00 2.08
N ASN A 420 -15.30 -20.11 2.13
CA ASN A 420 -16.06 -20.73 1.06
C ASN A 420 -16.55 -19.70 0.03
N TRP A 421 -15.79 -19.52 -1.02
CA TRP A 421 -16.12 -18.64 -2.15
C TRP A 421 -17.12 -19.24 -3.14
N LYS A 422 -17.51 -20.50 -2.99
CA LYS A 422 -18.49 -21.17 -3.87
C LYS A 422 -19.95 -20.82 -3.51
N ARG A 423 -20.17 -20.14 -2.40
CA ARG A 423 -21.50 -19.65 -2.01
C ARG A 423 -21.91 -18.50 -2.93
N GLY A 424 -23.17 -18.52 -3.36
CA GLY A 424 -23.79 -17.50 -4.21
C GLY A 424 -24.36 -18.08 -5.52
N PRO A 425 -25.13 -17.29 -6.28
CA PRO A 425 -25.89 -17.74 -7.45
C PRO A 425 -25.05 -17.97 -8.71
N THR A 426 -23.77 -18.28 -8.59
CA THR A 426 -22.87 -18.50 -9.72
C THR A 426 -23.29 -19.76 -10.48
N LYS A 427 -23.61 -19.64 -11.75
CA LYS A 427 -23.81 -20.80 -12.61
C LYS A 427 -22.51 -21.60 -12.71
N PRO A 428 -22.54 -22.95 -12.75
CA PRO A 428 -21.31 -23.76 -12.87
C PRO A 428 -20.40 -23.34 -14.03
N GLU A 429 -20.98 -22.92 -15.12
CA GLU A 429 -20.29 -22.44 -16.34
C GLU A 429 -19.60 -21.06 -16.18
N SER A 430 -19.92 -20.31 -15.13
CA SER A 430 -19.33 -19.01 -14.84
C SER A 430 -18.13 -19.10 -13.85
N LEU A 431 -17.68 -20.32 -13.52
CA LEU A 431 -16.51 -20.56 -12.67
C LEU A 431 -15.38 -21.17 -13.48
N GLU A 432 -14.24 -20.48 -13.53
CA GLU A 432 -13.00 -21.01 -14.08
C GLU A 432 -11.97 -21.23 -12.98
N VAL A 433 -11.45 -22.46 -12.84
CA VAL A 433 -10.44 -22.84 -11.86
C VAL A 433 -9.12 -23.06 -12.57
N VAL A 434 -8.12 -22.24 -12.24
CA VAL A 434 -6.78 -22.29 -12.81
C VAL A 434 -5.81 -22.81 -11.74
N PRO A 435 -5.35 -24.09 -11.86
CA PRO A 435 -4.38 -24.63 -10.93
C PRO A 435 -2.96 -24.14 -11.26
N LEU A 436 -2.27 -23.60 -10.24
CA LEU A 436 -0.88 -23.16 -10.33
C LEU A 436 -0.02 -24.03 -9.43
N LYS A 437 0.85 -24.87 -10.02
CA LYS A 437 1.67 -25.85 -9.28
C LYS A 437 3.14 -25.48 -9.26
N ARG A 438 3.64 -24.84 -10.34
CA ARG A 438 5.06 -24.56 -10.51
C ARG A 438 5.50 -23.35 -9.69
N ALA A 439 6.67 -23.45 -9.04
CA ALA A 439 7.31 -22.31 -8.40
C ALA A 439 7.73 -21.27 -9.45
N LEU A 440 7.15 -20.07 -9.41
CA LEU A 440 7.55 -18.96 -10.29
C LEU A 440 8.44 -17.92 -9.57
N ARG A 441 8.53 -18.02 -8.26
CA ARG A 441 9.23 -17.06 -7.40
C ARG A 441 10.59 -17.61 -6.95
N MET A 442 10.57 -18.73 -6.22
CA MET A 442 11.75 -19.29 -5.57
C MET A 442 12.66 -20.00 -6.55
N LYS A 443 13.96 -19.88 -6.33
CA LYS A 443 14.95 -20.73 -6.98
C LYS A 443 14.82 -22.20 -6.54
N SER A 444 15.26 -23.12 -7.40
CA SER A 444 15.00 -24.55 -7.25
C SER A 444 15.48 -25.15 -5.92
N ASN A 445 16.64 -24.73 -5.39
CA ASN A 445 17.15 -25.22 -4.11
C ASN A 445 16.25 -24.83 -2.93
N LEU A 446 15.64 -23.61 -2.97
CA LEU A 446 14.72 -23.16 -1.93
C LEU A 446 13.41 -23.97 -1.96
N ALA A 447 12.87 -24.23 -3.15
CA ALA A 447 11.69 -25.07 -3.32
C ALA A 447 11.95 -26.49 -2.84
N ARG A 448 13.10 -27.07 -3.21
CA ARG A 448 13.54 -28.40 -2.75
C ARG A 448 13.68 -28.46 -1.23
N PHE A 449 14.31 -27.46 -0.63
CA PHE A 449 14.44 -27.38 0.84
C PHE A 449 13.07 -27.32 1.52
N ALA A 450 12.16 -26.46 1.06
CA ALA A 450 10.82 -26.34 1.62
C ALA A 450 10.02 -27.64 1.48
N ASN A 451 10.10 -28.32 0.31
CA ASN A 451 9.48 -29.63 0.09
C ASN A 451 10.01 -30.69 1.09
N GLN A 452 11.33 -30.74 1.28
CA GLN A 452 11.94 -31.72 2.20
C GLN A 452 11.62 -31.41 3.68
N VAL A 453 11.50 -30.13 4.07
CA VAL A 453 11.04 -29.75 5.40
C VAL A 453 9.60 -30.22 5.59
N ALA A 454 8.73 -29.95 4.62
CA ALA A 454 7.33 -30.36 4.67
C ALA A 454 7.19 -31.90 4.75
N GLU A 455 7.91 -32.63 3.92
CA GLU A 455 7.92 -34.09 3.93
C GLU A 455 8.41 -34.65 5.27
N THR A 456 9.51 -34.09 5.81
CA THR A 456 10.08 -34.55 7.09
C THR A 456 9.13 -34.22 8.26
N ALA A 457 8.36 -33.13 8.15
CA ALA A 457 7.32 -32.74 9.10
C ALA A 457 5.98 -33.49 8.91
N GLY A 458 5.86 -34.37 7.91
CA GLY A 458 4.63 -35.13 7.62
C GLY A 458 3.50 -34.29 7.03
N LEU A 459 3.81 -33.18 6.37
CA LEU A 459 2.82 -32.29 5.78
C LEU A 459 2.45 -32.70 4.35
N ARG A 460 1.17 -32.57 3.99
CA ARG A 460 0.68 -32.69 2.60
C ARG A 460 0.91 -31.37 1.84
N TRP A 461 2.17 -31.03 1.61
CA TRP A 461 2.55 -29.79 0.97
C TRP A 461 3.66 -30.05 -0.05
N SER A 462 3.53 -29.54 -1.27
CA SER A 462 4.58 -29.59 -2.28
C SER A 462 4.42 -28.47 -3.31
N ILE A 463 5.55 -28.04 -3.87
CA ILE A 463 5.64 -27.11 -5.00
C ILE A 463 6.51 -27.77 -6.06
N ASP A 464 6.07 -27.74 -7.32
CA ASP A 464 6.87 -28.23 -8.44
C ASP A 464 8.09 -27.32 -8.66
N ASP A 465 9.24 -27.90 -8.86
CA ASP A 465 10.50 -27.19 -9.08
C ASP A 465 10.42 -26.34 -10.38
N ASN A 466 11.15 -25.24 -10.36
CA ASN A 466 11.35 -24.41 -11.55
C ASN A 466 12.77 -24.65 -12.12
N ASP A 467 12.88 -25.54 -13.09
CA ASP A 467 14.15 -25.88 -13.73
C ASP A 467 14.84 -24.69 -14.42
N GLN A 468 14.04 -23.63 -14.74
CA GLN A 468 14.57 -22.40 -15.35
C GLN A 468 15.15 -21.43 -14.30
N ALA A 469 14.88 -21.66 -13.02
CA ALA A 469 15.35 -20.84 -11.90
C ALA A 469 16.30 -21.62 -10.99
N GLY A 470 17.40 -22.14 -11.54
CA GLY A 470 18.40 -22.90 -10.80
C GLY A 470 19.09 -22.09 -9.70
N GLY A 471 19.62 -22.79 -8.68
CA GLY A 471 20.38 -22.21 -7.59
C GLY A 471 19.52 -21.87 -6.35
N GLY A 472 19.96 -20.87 -5.58
CA GLY A 472 19.44 -20.53 -4.27
C GLY A 472 20.27 -21.12 -3.15
N GLN A 473 20.40 -20.39 -2.02
CA GLN A 473 21.18 -20.84 -0.86
C GLN A 473 20.39 -20.65 0.44
N ILE A 474 20.70 -21.51 1.42
CA ILE A 474 20.13 -21.44 2.76
C ILE A 474 21.26 -21.30 3.77
N LEU A 475 21.16 -20.33 4.66
CA LEU A 475 22.08 -20.06 5.75
C LEU A 475 21.35 -20.31 7.07
N ILE A 476 21.89 -21.19 7.91
CA ILE A 476 21.29 -21.55 9.21
C ILE A 476 22.23 -21.08 10.32
N ALA A 477 21.74 -20.17 11.18
CA ALA A 477 22.45 -19.65 12.34
C ALA A 477 21.77 -20.05 13.65
N GLN A 478 22.52 -20.06 14.76
CA GLN A 478 22.00 -20.39 16.09
C GLN A 478 21.84 -19.16 17.00
N GLN A 479 22.29 -18.00 16.54
CA GLN A 479 22.21 -16.75 17.29
C GLN A 479 21.13 -15.84 16.71
N PRO A 480 20.60 -14.90 17.49
CA PRO A 480 19.72 -13.83 16.97
C PRO A 480 20.38 -13.11 15.80
N TYR A 481 19.60 -12.82 14.75
CA TYR A 481 20.17 -12.17 13.57
C TYR A 481 20.79 -10.80 13.90
N HIS A 482 20.24 -10.06 14.86
CA HIS A 482 20.80 -8.79 15.29
C HIS A 482 22.18 -8.87 15.99
N GLU A 483 22.63 -10.06 16.36
CA GLU A 483 23.94 -10.34 16.97
C GLU A 483 24.98 -10.82 15.95
N LEU A 484 24.63 -10.84 14.64
CA LEU A 484 25.47 -11.41 13.58
C LEU A 484 25.85 -10.37 12.50
N PRO A 485 26.58 -9.28 12.85
CA PRO A 485 26.90 -8.22 11.90
C PRO A 485 27.71 -8.70 10.69
N GLU A 486 28.64 -9.65 10.85
CA GLU A 486 29.40 -10.23 9.74
C GLU A 486 28.51 -10.97 8.74
N LEU A 487 27.44 -11.60 9.22
CA LEU A 487 26.43 -12.23 8.35
C LEU A 487 25.63 -11.19 7.58
N TRP A 488 25.31 -10.02 8.21
CA TRP A 488 24.62 -8.94 7.53
C TRP A 488 25.43 -8.45 6.32
N GLU A 489 26.69 -8.10 6.55
CA GLU A 489 27.61 -7.62 5.50
C GLU A 489 27.70 -8.64 4.35
N ARG A 490 27.95 -9.90 4.65
CA ARG A 490 28.01 -10.96 3.64
C ARG A 490 26.74 -11.09 2.82
N VAL A 491 25.58 -11.00 3.47
CA VAL A 491 24.28 -11.10 2.81
C VAL A 491 24.01 -9.86 1.95
N PHE A 492 24.37 -8.65 2.42
CA PHE A 492 24.21 -7.42 1.67
C PHE A 492 25.11 -7.38 0.43
N GLU A 493 26.38 -7.75 0.58
CA GLU A 493 27.33 -7.83 -0.53
C GLU A 493 26.85 -8.83 -1.59
N SER A 494 26.47 -10.04 -1.20
CA SER A 494 25.96 -11.05 -2.12
C SER A 494 24.69 -10.61 -2.86
N ALA A 495 23.80 -9.87 -2.21
CA ALA A 495 22.61 -9.31 -2.87
C ALA A 495 23.00 -8.19 -3.85
N HIS A 496 23.92 -7.33 -3.45
CA HIS A 496 24.41 -6.20 -4.26
C HIS A 496 25.13 -6.67 -5.54
N GLU A 497 25.99 -7.66 -5.45
CA GLU A 497 26.69 -8.26 -6.60
C GLU A 497 25.71 -8.79 -7.66
N ARG A 498 24.49 -9.14 -7.25
CA ARG A 498 23.42 -9.63 -8.13
C ARG A 498 22.43 -8.51 -8.56
N GLY A 499 22.82 -7.26 -8.36
CA GLY A 499 22.05 -6.08 -8.77
C GLY A 499 20.87 -5.74 -7.87
N ASN A 500 20.80 -6.33 -6.67
CA ASN A 500 19.75 -6.00 -5.68
C ASN A 500 20.24 -4.97 -4.67
N ARG A 501 19.33 -4.37 -3.95
CA ARG A 501 19.58 -3.31 -2.98
C ARG A 501 19.05 -3.73 -1.60
N LYS A 502 19.33 -2.93 -0.56
CA LYS A 502 18.89 -3.24 0.81
C LYS A 502 17.37 -3.36 0.94
N VAL A 503 16.60 -2.61 0.15
CA VAL A 503 15.14 -2.71 0.13
C VAL A 503 14.62 -4.06 -0.39
N ASP A 504 15.45 -4.82 -1.10
CA ASP A 504 15.10 -6.16 -1.59
C ASP A 504 15.30 -7.25 -0.53
N LEU A 505 15.82 -6.89 0.64
CA LEU A 505 15.96 -7.79 1.78
C LEU A 505 14.72 -7.68 2.70
N LEU A 506 14.12 -8.81 3.02
CA LEU A 506 12.95 -8.91 3.90
C LEU A 506 13.34 -9.62 5.20
N HIS A 507 13.21 -8.93 6.33
CA HIS A 507 13.47 -9.48 7.65
C HIS A 507 12.15 -9.76 8.36
N CYS A 508 11.92 -11.00 8.77
CA CYS A 508 10.76 -11.43 9.52
C CYS A 508 11.13 -11.64 10.98
N VAL A 509 10.47 -10.92 11.90
CA VAL A 509 10.75 -10.95 13.33
C VAL A 509 9.53 -11.37 14.14
N LEU A 510 9.78 -11.86 15.35
CA LEU A 510 8.75 -12.27 16.30
C LEU A 510 8.10 -11.06 17.00
N PRO A 511 6.85 -11.15 17.44
CA PRO A 511 6.23 -10.14 18.31
C PRO A 511 7.01 -9.88 19.59
N SER A 512 7.61 -10.92 20.18
CA SER A 512 8.44 -10.84 21.40
C SER A 512 9.71 -10.01 21.23
N SER A 513 10.18 -9.85 19.99
CA SER A 513 11.34 -9.00 19.67
C SER A 513 10.98 -7.53 19.44
N VAL A 514 9.70 -7.16 19.61
CA VAL A 514 9.21 -5.77 19.44
C VAL A 514 9.14 -5.08 20.79
N GLN A 515 9.76 -3.91 20.89
CA GLN A 515 9.67 -3.06 22.06
C GLN A 515 8.44 -2.16 21.98
N GLY A 516 7.68 -2.09 23.06
CA GLY A 516 6.53 -1.19 23.20
C GLY A 516 6.94 0.27 23.32
N GLY A 517 6.08 1.18 22.84
CA GLY A 517 6.27 2.63 22.91
C GLY A 517 5.13 3.32 22.17
N GLN A 518 5.19 4.64 21.98
CA GLN A 518 4.23 5.37 21.14
C GLN A 518 4.21 4.79 19.69
N VAL A 519 5.38 4.40 19.19
CA VAL A 519 5.52 3.64 17.93
C VAL A 519 6.29 2.37 18.27
N PRO A 520 5.71 1.16 18.09
CA PRO A 520 6.39 -0.10 18.30
C PRO A 520 7.64 -0.22 17.42
N ARG A 521 8.72 -0.80 17.97
CA ARG A 521 10.00 -0.91 17.28
C ARG A 521 10.65 -2.28 17.50
N SER A 522 11.24 -2.86 16.44
CA SER A 522 11.96 -4.13 16.57
C SER A 522 13.37 -3.94 17.12
N ARG A 523 13.88 -4.95 17.86
CA ARG A 523 15.28 -4.98 18.31
C ARG A 523 16.24 -4.98 17.14
N LEU A 524 15.87 -5.63 16.04
CA LEU A 524 16.66 -5.69 14.82
C LEU A 524 16.79 -4.30 14.17
N ALA A 525 15.70 -3.50 14.13
CA ALA A 525 15.76 -2.13 13.64
C ALA A 525 16.72 -1.28 14.47
N ALA A 526 16.64 -1.38 15.80
CA ALA A 526 17.55 -0.65 16.70
C ALA A 526 19.02 -1.04 16.45
N ALA A 527 19.32 -2.33 16.23
CA ALA A 527 20.68 -2.77 15.93
C ALA A 527 21.19 -2.25 14.59
N PHE A 528 20.38 -2.29 13.54
CA PHE A 528 20.75 -1.75 12.23
C PHE A 528 21.00 -0.24 12.26
N GLU A 529 20.22 0.52 13.00
CA GLU A 529 20.41 1.97 13.12
C GLU A 529 21.65 2.33 13.91
N VAL A 530 22.01 1.56 14.93
CA VAL A 530 23.30 1.71 15.62
C VAL A 530 24.46 1.47 14.65
N ALA A 531 24.30 0.58 13.68
CA ALA A 531 25.25 0.34 12.61
C ALA A 531 25.20 1.41 11.48
N GLY A 532 24.32 2.43 11.59
CA GLY A 532 24.20 3.51 10.61
C GLY A 532 23.28 3.19 9.41
N GLU A 533 22.50 2.12 9.49
CA GLU A 533 21.63 1.67 8.40
C GLU A 533 20.27 2.39 8.42
N GLN A 534 19.71 2.66 7.24
CA GLN A 534 18.33 3.12 7.10
C GLN A 534 17.37 1.94 7.21
N VAL A 535 16.34 2.08 8.04
CA VAL A 535 15.39 1.00 8.32
C VAL A 535 13.95 1.45 8.13
N TRP A 536 13.18 0.63 7.42
CA TRP A 536 11.74 0.67 7.40
C TRP A 536 11.22 -0.43 8.34
N ASP A 537 10.87 -0.03 9.56
CA ASP A 537 10.42 -0.96 10.60
C ASP A 537 8.89 -1.13 10.56
N GLY A 538 8.43 -1.97 9.65
CA GLY A 538 7.03 -2.30 9.45
C GLY A 538 6.40 -3.14 10.58
N VAL A 539 7.04 -3.29 11.76
CA VAL A 539 6.37 -3.83 12.94
C VAL A 539 5.28 -2.89 13.44
N ALA A 540 5.45 -1.57 13.22
CA ALA A 540 4.43 -0.58 13.48
C ALA A 540 3.38 -0.55 12.36
N ALA A 541 2.09 -0.56 12.73
CA ALA A 541 0.98 -0.52 11.77
C ALA A 541 0.96 0.76 10.92
N SER A 542 1.32 1.90 11.50
CA SER A 542 1.43 3.18 10.82
C SER A 542 2.48 3.15 9.71
N VAL A 543 3.63 2.53 9.96
CA VAL A 543 4.73 2.41 8.98
C VAL A 543 4.35 1.49 7.81
N ARG A 544 3.57 0.42 8.06
CA ARG A 544 3.12 -0.50 7.01
C ARG A 544 2.15 0.11 5.99
N ARG A 545 1.61 1.30 6.26
CA ARG A 545 0.72 2.00 5.31
C ARG A 545 1.47 2.60 4.12
N ASP A 546 2.79 2.68 4.18
CA ASP A 546 3.64 3.12 3.09
C ASP A 546 4.77 2.09 2.85
N PHE A 547 5.44 2.16 1.72
CA PHE A 547 6.56 1.31 1.35
C PHE A 547 7.81 2.18 1.20
N PRO A 548 9.02 1.70 1.63
CA PRO A 548 10.23 2.49 1.46
C PRO A 548 10.52 2.74 -0.02
N LYS A 549 10.73 3.99 -0.39
CA LYS A 549 11.11 4.39 -1.75
C LYS A 549 12.63 4.38 -1.92
N SER A 550 13.39 4.56 -0.82
CA SER A 550 14.85 4.46 -0.85
C SER A 550 15.28 3.00 -1.06
N ALA A 551 16.12 2.80 -2.06
CA ALA A 551 16.71 1.49 -2.35
C ALA A 551 17.65 0.98 -1.24
N ASP A 552 18.17 1.88 -0.41
CA ASP A 552 19.13 1.57 0.66
C ASP A 552 18.48 1.35 2.03
N CYS A 553 17.15 1.25 2.08
CA CYS A 553 16.38 1.03 3.29
C CYS A 553 16.12 -0.46 3.53
N LEU A 554 16.47 -0.98 4.71
CA LEU A 554 16.20 -2.36 5.12
C LEU A 554 14.74 -2.52 5.55
N ARG A 555 14.08 -3.62 5.11
CA ARG A 555 12.69 -3.89 5.45
C ARG A 555 12.58 -4.92 6.57
N ILE A 556 11.84 -4.56 7.63
CA ILE A 556 11.53 -5.45 8.74
C ILE A 556 10.01 -5.55 8.88
N VAL A 557 9.49 -6.74 9.08
CA VAL A 557 8.06 -7.00 9.36
C VAL A 557 7.93 -8.09 10.43
N GLN A 558 6.79 -8.12 11.12
CA GLN A 558 6.44 -9.30 11.89
C GLN A 558 6.03 -10.46 10.96
N TYR A 559 6.17 -11.71 11.40
CA TYR A 559 5.83 -12.90 10.61
C TYR A 559 4.41 -12.87 10.04
N GLN A 560 3.41 -12.38 10.80
CA GLN A 560 2.05 -12.24 10.30
C GLN A 560 1.91 -11.27 9.13
N SER A 561 2.81 -10.30 9.03
CA SER A 561 2.81 -9.28 7.98
C SER A 561 3.70 -9.64 6.78
N CYS A 562 4.42 -10.77 6.80
CA CYS A 562 5.23 -11.20 5.66
C CYS A 562 4.42 -11.84 4.51
N ARG A 563 3.15 -12.14 4.75
CA ARG A 563 2.28 -12.78 3.74
C ARG A 563 2.15 -11.91 2.49
N GLY A 564 2.28 -12.53 1.34
CA GLY A 564 2.28 -11.84 0.05
C GLY A 564 3.57 -11.07 -0.27
N LEU A 565 4.34 -10.65 0.74
CA LEU A 565 5.65 -10.03 0.52
C LEU A 565 6.68 -11.04 0.03
N GLU A 566 7.73 -10.52 -0.58
CA GLU A 566 8.86 -11.28 -1.04
C GLU A 566 10.15 -10.49 -0.84
N GLY A 567 11.27 -11.22 -0.74
CA GLY A 567 12.60 -10.65 -0.67
C GLY A 567 13.56 -11.41 -1.55
N TRP A 568 14.52 -10.73 -2.17
CA TRP A 568 15.66 -11.41 -2.79
C TRP A 568 16.39 -12.27 -1.75
N VAL A 569 16.63 -11.67 -0.60
CA VAL A 569 17.01 -12.37 0.62
C VAL A 569 15.85 -12.29 1.60
N THR A 570 15.51 -13.39 2.25
CA THR A 570 14.56 -13.38 3.38
C THR A 570 15.25 -13.93 4.62
N VAL A 571 15.17 -13.16 5.69
CA VAL A 571 15.67 -13.56 7.01
C VAL A 571 14.50 -13.94 7.89
N LEU A 572 14.50 -15.14 8.42
CA LEU A 572 13.52 -15.70 9.34
C LEU A 572 14.16 -15.77 10.73
N ASP A 573 13.98 -14.71 11.53
CA ASP A 573 14.61 -14.60 12.84
C ASP A 573 13.79 -15.29 13.92
N GLY A 574 14.36 -16.37 14.53
CA GLY A 574 13.70 -17.19 15.55
C GLY A 574 12.58 -18.08 14.99
N LEU A 575 12.84 -18.83 13.92
CA LEU A 575 11.81 -19.63 13.25
C LEU A 575 11.25 -20.75 14.14
N ASP A 576 12.04 -21.31 15.04
CA ASP A 576 11.62 -22.32 16.02
C ASP A 576 10.69 -21.70 17.08
N GLU A 577 11.03 -20.50 17.57
CA GLU A 577 10.16 -19.76 18.49
C GLU A 577 8.81 -19.38 17.84
N LEU A 578 8.81 -19.07 16.52
CA LEU A 578 7.56 -18.84 15.78
C LEU A 578 6.67 -20.09 15.82
N TRP A 579 7.26 -21.27 15.56
CA TRP A 579 6.52 -22.51 15.55
C TRP A 579 5.91 -22.82 16.92
N ASP A 580 6.70 -22.69 18.01
CA ASP A 580 6.24 -22.89 19.37
C ASP A 580 5.13 -21.87 19.74
N MET A 581 5.33 -20.58 19.44
CA MET A 581 4.35 -19.54 19.69
C MET A 581 3.01 -19.85 19.00
N LYS A 582 3.04 -20.25 17.72
CA LYS A 582 1.82 -20.51 16.96
C LYS A 582 1.10 -21.77 17.39
N ARG A 583 1.84 -22.80 17.82
CA ARG A 583 1.27 -24.00 18.45
C ARG A 583 0.57 -23.65 19.75
N ASP A 584 1.23 -22.86 20.60
CA ASP A 584 0.70 -22.51 21.92
C ASP A 584 -0.48 -21.52 21.83
N GLU A 585 -0.47 -20.58 20.86
CA GLU A 585 -1.64 -19.72 20.57
C GLU A 585 -2.87 -20.58 20.24
N TRP A 586 -2.72 -21.56 19.36
CA TRP A 586 -3.80 -22.44 18.96
C TRP A 586 -4.36 -23.24 20.15
N LEU A 587 -3.50 -23.78 21.00
CA LEU A 587 -3.94 -24.56 22.18
C LEU A 587 -4.68 -23.73 23.24
N ARG A 588 -4.51 -22.40 23.25
CA ARG A 588 -5.24 -21.50 24.16
C ARG A 588 -6.65 -21.15 23.68
N GLU A 589 -6.97 -21.34 22.41
CA GLU A 589 -8.28 -21.07 21.81
C GLU A 589 -9.02 -22.38 21.44
N PRO A 590 -9.59 -23.10 22.40
CA PRO A 590 -10.10 -24.47 22.19
C PRO A 590 -11.43 -24.57 21.41
N GLY A 591 -11.98 -23.49 20.88
CA GLY A 591 -13.34 -23.45 20.31
C GLY A 591 -13.58 -24.15 18.97
N ALA A 592 -12.53 -24.64 18.24
CA ALA A 592 -12.67 -25.12 16.86
C ALA A 592 -12.54 -26.67 16.67
N PHE A 593 -12.51 -27.46 17.75
CA PHE A 593 -11.92 -28.81 17.74
C PHE A 593 -12.87 -30.00 17.50
N ALA A 594 -14.16 -29.81 17.32
CA ALA A 594 -15.14 -30.87 17.51
C ALA A 594 -15.33 -31.84 16.35
N ALA A 595 -14.65 -31.71 15.19
CA ALA A 595 -15.11 -32.43 13.97
C ALA A 595 -14.06 -33.25 13.18
N SER A 596 -12.75 -33.27 13.55
CA SER A 596 -11.74 -33.82 12.62
C SER A 596 -11.14 -35.20 12.96
N GLY A 597 -11.44 -35.75 14.14
CA GLY A 597 -10.81 -37.00 14.60
C GLY A 597 -9.31 -36.91 14.93
N GLN A 598 -8.74 -35.73 14.88
CA GLN A 598 -7.35 -35.41 15.25
C GLN A 598 -7.26 -34.91 16.70
N THR A 599 -6.12 -35.08 17.35
CA THR A 599 -5.89 -34.51 18.69
C THR A 599 -5.67 -32.99 18.60
N PRO A 600 -5.96 -32.22 19.69
CA PRO A 600 -5.65 -30.79 19.74
C PRO A 600 -4.18 -30.50 19.45
N GLU A 601 -3.26 -31.30 19.92
CA GLU A 601 -1.83 -31.18 19.70
C GLU A 601 -1.43 -31.37 18.24
N GLU A 602 -2.03 -32.33 17.53
CA GLU A 602 -1.82 -32.54 16.10
C GLU A 602 -2.31 -31.35 15.29
N MET A 603 -3.48 -30.81 15.63
CA MET A 603 -4.05 -29.64 14.96
C MET A 603 -3.23 -28.38 15.22
N ALA A 604 -2.80 -28.16 16.47
CA ALA A 604 -1.92 -27.06 16.85
C ALA A 604 -0.58 -27.15 16.09
N SER A 605 0.01 -28.34 16.02
CA SER A 605 1.23 -28.58 15.25
C SER A 605 1.03 -28.26 13.76
N GLN A 606 -0.04 -28.75 13.14
CA GLN A 606 -0.37 -28.45 11.74
C GLN A 606 -0.55 -26.95 11.50
N HIS A 607 -1.23 -26.25 12.42
CA HIS A 607 -1.38 -24.80 12.35
C HIS A 607 -0.03 -24.08 12.40
N ALA A 608 0.83 -24.43 13.35
CA ALA A 608 2.18 -23.84 13.47
C ALA A 608 3.01 -24.08 12.20
N TRP A 609 2.95 -25.30 11.63
CA TRP A 609 3.63 -25.62 10.38
C TRP A 609 3.13 -24.82 9.19
N ARG A 610 1.84 -24.48 9.10
CA ARG A 610 1.33 -23.57 8.04
C ARG A 610 2.05 -22.22 8.08
N TRP A 611 2.25 -21.64 9.27
CA TRP A 611 2.99 -20.40 9.44
C TRP A 611 4.44 -20.51 8.99
N VAL A 612 5.09 -21.61 9.35
CA VAL A 612 6.48 -21.90 8.92
C VAL A 612 6.55 -22.02 7.39
N MET A 613 5.66 -22.78 6.77
CA MET A 613 5.64 -22.95 5.32
C MET A 613 5.36 -21.65 4.58
N ILE A 614 4.49 -20.77 5.11
CA ILE A 614 4.28 -19.43 4.57
C ILE A 614 5.59 -18.66 4.58
N ALA A 615 6.33 -18.65 5.69
CA ALA A 615 7.59 -17.93 5.82
C ALA A 615 8.68 -18.51 4.88
N LEU A 616 8.82 -19.83 4.80
CA LEU A 616 9.79 -20.51 3.93
C LEU A 616 9.58 -20.22 2.43
N THR A 617 8.40 -19.75 2.02
CA THR A 617 8.08 -19.40 0.63
C THR A 617 8.31 -17.93 0.28
N ARG A 618 8.89 -17.13 1.17
CA ARG A 618 9.11 -15.67 0.93
C ARG A 618 10.39 -15.35 0.14
N PRO A 619 11.50 -16.11 0.28
CA PRO A 619 12.74 -15.81 -0.43
C PRO A 619 12.66 -16.12 -1.92
N ILE A 620 13.44 -15.36 -2.71
CA ILE A 620 13.66 -15.64 -4.13
C ILE A 620 14.97 -16.38 -4.33
N ASP A 621 16.06 -15.91 -3.70
CA ASP A 621 17.42 -16.44 -3.90
C ASP A 621 18.07 -16.95 -2.61
N THR A 622 18.03 -16.19 -1.54
CA THR A 622 18.72 -16.51 -0.30
C THR A 622 17.75 -16.55 0.88
N LEU A 623 17.82 -17.65 1.63
CA LEU A 623 17.07 -17.83 2.88
C LEU A 623 18.04 -17.88 4.05
N VAL A 624 17.86 -16.98 5.02
CA VAL A 624 18.56 -17.03 6.30
C VAL A 624 17.58 -17.47 7.38
N ILE A 625 17.91 -18.50 8.12
CA ILE A 625 17.10 -19.03 9.23
C ILE A 625 17.92 -18.91 10.51
N THR A 626 17.40 -18.23 11.52
CA THR A 626 17.97 -18.32 12.86
C THR A 626 17.11 -19.20 13.76
N LEU A 627 17.76 -20.04 14.55
CA LEU A 627 17.16 -21.01 15.49
C LEU A 627 17.70 -20.73 16.88
N ARG A 628 16.82 -20.63 17.88
CA ARG A 628 17.21 -20.32 19.27
C ARG A 628 17.48 -21.59 20.09
N ASP A 629 16.61 -22.59 19.92
CA ASP A 629 16.70 -23.87 20.64
C ASP A 629 17.10 -25.00 19.66
N PRO A 630 18.35 -25.47 19.72
CA PRO A 630 18.81 -26.59 18.89
C PRO A 630 18.04 -27.89 19.10
N GLU A 631 17.41 -28.05 20.27
CA GLU A 631 16.67 -29.23 20.67
C GLU A 631 15.19 -29.20 20.31
N SER A 632 14.67 -28.05 19.85
CA SER A 632 13.29 -27.95 19.41
C SER A 632 12.98 -28.89 18.25
N GLY A 633 11.73 -29.33 18.13
CA GLY A 633 11.28 -30.23 17.06
C GLY A 633 11.54 -29.64 15.67
N LEU A 634 11.25 -28.35 15.51
CA LEU A 634 11.49 -27.65 14.23
C LEU A 634 12.99 -27.56 13.93
N SER A 635 13.83 -27.18 14.91
CA SER A 635 15.28 -27.08 14.71
C SER A 635 15.90 -28.40 14.28
N LYS A 636 15.48 -29.52 14.87
CA LYS A 636 15.91 -30.87 14.47
C LYS A 636 15.56 -31.19 13.01
N ILE A 637 14.35 -30.85 12.57
CA ILE A 637 13.90 -31.06 11.18
C ILE A 637 14.71 -30.19 10.23
N VAL A 638 14.80 -28.88 10.46
CA VAL A 638 15.52 -27.93 9.62
C VAL A 638 16.99 -28.31 9.47
N ARG A 639 17.65 -28.64 10.57
CA ARG A 639 19.06 -29.07 10.58
C ARG A 639 19.25 -30.45 9.94
N SER A 640 18.30 -31.37 10.08
CA SER A 640 18.36 -32.68 9.40
C SER A 640 18.27 -32.51 7.88
N VAL A 641 17.35 -31.65 7.40
CA VAL A 641 17.25 -31.32 5.97
C VAL A 641 18.50 -30.59 5.50
N GLY A 642 19.03 -29.66 6.29
CA GLY A 642 20.31 -28.98 5.97
C GLY A 642 21.47 -29.92 5.77
N ARG A 643 21.66 -30.91 6.67
CA ARG A 643 22.73 -31.93 6.56
C ARG A 643 22.61 -32.81 5.33
N ARG A 644 21.41 -33.00 4.80
CA ARG A 644 21.18 -33.77 3.56
C ARG A 644 21.48 -32.96 2.30
N ASN A 645 21.65 -31.64 2.41
CA ASN A 645 21.84 -30.74 1.29
C ASN A 645 23.04 -29.78 1.49
N PRO A 646 24.26 -30.31 1.72
CA PRO A 646 25.44 -29.49 2.03
C PRO A 646 25.86 -28.57 0.85
N ASP A 647 25.43 -28.87 -0.36
CA ASP A 647 25.79 -28.14 -1.58
C ASP A 647 25.17 -26.73 -1.60
N PHE A 648 24.02 -26.50 -0.92
CA PHE A 648 23.32 -25.24 -0.91
C PHE A 648 22.81 -24.81 0.47
N VAL A 649 23.08 -25.61 1.53
CA VAL A 649 22.75 -25.25 2.92
C VAL A 649 24.05 -25.13 3.71
N GLN A 650 24.25 -23.99 4.36
CA GLN A 650 25.45 -23.73 5.19
C GLN A 650 24.99 -23.41 6.63
N ASN A 651 25.70 -23.95 7.61
CA ASN A 651 25.60 -23.54 9.00
C ASN A 651 26.62 -22.41 9.22
N VAL A 652 26.16 -21.28 9.76
CA VAL A 652 26.92 -20.05 9.95
C VAL A 652 26.89 -19.63 11.41
#